data_72e183d4f80fe5414414985b42dcb67a
#
_entry.id   72e183d4f80fe5414414985b42dcb67a
#
_cell.length_a   1.000
_cell.length_b   1.000
_cell.length_c   1.000
_cell.angle_alpha   90.00
_cell.angle_beta   90.00
_cell.angle_gamma   90.00
#
_symmetry.space_group_name_H-M   'P 1'
#
loop_
_entity.id
_entity.type
_entity.pdbx_description
1 polymer ?
#
loop_
_entity_poly.entity_id
_entity_poly.type
_entity_poly.pdbx_seq_one_letter_code
_entity_poly.pdbx_strand_id
1 'polypeptide(L)'
;WYLPFKQDYTVEGFSATVWKNAAPMYVGGIGFKADLIWTKSRAQQGHAISDIITGFDKYGQTDTTNDFYTAAEIDQNLNPTADGFTSNGGWHSATHSYVAWSWDMGVDTPTGFGCRVYTGNAAATMIGGFGFQPDLLWIKNRDDAASSNVGNVEIFDAIRGPKEILRGNTTGAEIEEAGVWGVDRFTTDGFNLSNQGYYGNVNVNDKTFVAWGWDMGGTTAANTTGSIDSTVMANTAKGQSIVSWTGTGATATVGHGLSSAPELIILKNRDDTANWGVFHKDLNDGTDSGEYNLFLNTNGAEASGEGFWNDTVPASTVFSVGSANQANGSSDKMIAYCFHSVSGYSSVGSYTGNANTTGPSVTTGFRPAFILFKKEAAGANWFVIDNARGPFNTIKTSITIDNGQNEAYAGTTAQIDFNANGFQIKASNNDVNANNVKYRYIAFAGGLDSISTYSTAGTIDSRFKANTTYGQSIVSYIGTGATGTVAHGLGGAPEFVIIKRKDAADNWVVQRQTGNILTLQTNNAEGASDNFIQTLGSSTFTLGDGSNAPDSAVCADGGEYFAICWRSITGYSKIGTYTGNGDGDGPTVTLGFQPAFLLIKPSSAQDHWNLYDSTRSPINGSKKKLLFPNRNNAEADSSQNIDFISTGFQLKSDNSGINGDGITYLYLAFADKREYAYWLDQSGNNNDWTSVALTESDIMLDNPSNNFCTLTPSDEKGGPTFTEGNLKISVGDDFEGRGTIYVDSGKWYCEMYVEE
;
A
#
# COMPACT_ATOMS: atom_id res chain seq x y z
N TRP A 1 -31.82 -18.88 11.66
CA TRP A 1 -31.04 -17.98 12.52
C TRP A 1 -29.86 -17.53 11.69
N TYR A 2 -29.93 -16.32 11.13
CA TYR A 2 -28.79 -15.63 10.58
C TYR A 2 -27.97 -15.16 11.76
N LEU A 3 -26.87 -15.84 12.09
CA LEU A 3 -25.76 -15.18 12.71
C LEU A 3 -25.08 -14.39 11.59
N PRO A 4 -25.03 -13.06 11.63
CA PRO A 4 -24.10 -12.33 10.81
C PRO A 4 -22.72 -12.71 11.37
N PHE A 5 -22.04 -13.67 10.74
CA PHE A 5 -20.62 -13.74 10.88
C PHE A 5 -20.12 -12.45 10.22
N LYS A 6 -19.98 -11.42 11.04
CA LYS A 6 -19.06 -10.36 10.74
C LYS A 6 -17.75 -11.08 10.50
N GLN A 7 -17.19 -10.89 9.34
CA GLN A 7 -15.86 -11.35 8.97
C GLN A 7 -14.83 -10.47 9.72
N ASP A 8 -15.00 -10.34 11.04
CA ASP A 8 -13.99 -9.93 11.98
C ASP A 8 -13.22 -11.20 12.35
N TYR A 9 -12.46 -11.69 11.40
CA TYR A 9 -11.29 -12.45 11.75
C TYR A 9 -10.38 -11.47 12.48
N THR A 10 -10.52 -11.38 13.78
CA THR A 10 -9.56 -10.70 14.65
C THR A 10 -8.29 -11.54 14.78
N VAL A 11 -7.77 -12.03 13.67
CA VAL A 11 -6.46 -12.63 13.57
C VAL A 11 -5.51 -11.58 13.05
N GLU A 12 -5.44 -10.55 13.84
CA GLU A 12 -4.46 -9.51 13.67
C GLU A 12 -3.12 -10.07 14.16
N GLY A 13 -2.08 -9.78 13.42
CA GLY A 13 -0.72 -10.03 13.83
C GLY A 13 0.09 -10.85 12.84
N PHE A 14 -0.07 -12.15 12.76
CA PHE A 14 0.74 -13.04 11.94
C PHE A 14 -0.08 -14.17 11.30
N SER A 15 0.27 -14.52 10.05
CA SER A 15 -0.29 -15.66 9.33
C SER A 15 0.75 -16.33 8.44
N ALA A 16 0.72 -17.66 8.36
CA ALA A 16 1.47 -18.44 7.38
C ALA A 16 0.50 -19.12 6.40
N THR A 17 0.76 -19.01 5.10
CA THR A 17 -0.11 -19.54 4.05
C THR A 17 0.72 -20.22 2.97
N VAL A 18 0.24 -21.37 2.46
CA VAL A 18 0.85 -22.09 1.33
C VAL A 18 -0.09 -22.09 0.15
N TRP A 19 0.47 -22.02 -1.05
CA TRP A 19 -0.32 -22.12 -2.28
C TRP A 19 0.50 -22.72 -3.42
N LYS A 20 -0.18 -23.25 -4.43
CA LYS A 20 0.44 -23.68 -5.69
C LYS A 20 0.04 -22.68 -6.77
N ASN A 21 1.00 -22.16 -7.49
CA ASN A 21 0.73 -21.03 -8.36
C ASN A 21 0.04 -21.42 -9.67
N ALA A 22 -1.01 -20.67 -10.00
CA ALA A 22 -1.50 -20.45 -11.36
C ALA A 22 -1.71 -18.94 -11.49
N ALA A 23 -0.75 -18.21 -12.06
CA ALA A 23 -0.83 -16.74 -12.13
C ALA A 23 -1.88 -16.27 -13.16
N PRO A 24 -2.65 -15.19 -12.92
CA PRO A 24 -2.76 -14.49 -11.64
C PRO A 24 -3.61 -15.28 -10.62
N MET A 25 -3.23 -15.26 -9.35
CA MET A 25 -3.90 -16.03 -8.31
C MET A 25 -4.21 -15.18 -7.07
N TYR A 26 -5.41 -15.35 -6.52
CA TYR A 26 -5.76 -14.86 -5.20
C TYR A 26 -5.34 -15.89 -4.13
N VAL A 27 -4.61 -15.43 -3.13
CA VAL A 27 -4.20 -16.20 -1.96
C VAL A 27 -4.94 -15.61 -0.76
N GLY A 28 -5.99 -16.28 -0.32
CA GLY A 28 -6.85 -15.85 0.79
C GLY A 28 -6.60 -16.61 2.08
N GLY A 29 -7.44 -16.32 3.10
CA GLY A 29 -7.40 -17.00 4.40
C GLY A 29 -6.29 -16.52 5.32
N ILE A 30 -5.72 -15.33 5.06
CA ILE A 30 -4.74 -14.69 5.94
C ILE A 30 -5.43 -14.10 7.18
N GLY A 31 -6.68 -13.65 7.05
CA GLY A 31 -7.49 -13.10 8.13
C GLY A 31 -7.30 -11.59 8.35
N PHE A 32 -6.43 -10.93 7.59
CA PHE A 32 -6.17 -9.49 7.64
C PHE A 32 -5.54 -8.99 6.33
N LYS A 33 -5.51 -7.68 6.15
CA LYS A 33 -4.72 -7.04 5.09
C LYS A 33 -3.25 -7.02 5.51
N ALA A 34 -2.42 -7.78 4.80
CA ALA A 34 -0.99 -7.87 5.13
C ALA A 34 -0.24 -6.58 4.78
N ASP A 35 0.58 -6.09 5.69
CA ASP A 35 1.45 -4.92 5.51
C ASP A 35 2.90 -5.30 5.23
N LEU A 36 3.31 -6.47 5.67
CA LEU A 36 4.60 -7.10 5.40
C LEU A 36 4.35 -8.54 4.96
N ILE A 37 4.92 -8.91 3.82
CA ILE A 37 4.83 -10.27 3.28
C ILE A 37 6.24 -10.77 2.96
N TRP A 38 6.60 -11.90 3.58
CA TRP A 38 7.82 -12.62 3.28
C TRP A 38 7.44 -13.89 2.53
N THR A 39 7.83 -14.01 1.26
CA THR A 39 7.51 -15.17 0.40
C THR A 39 8.71 -16.02 0.11
N LYS A 40 8.47 -17.30 -0.15
CA LYS A 40 9.48 -18.25 -0.60
C LYS A 40 8.86 -19.32 -1.50
N SER A 41 9.48 -19.59 -2.63
CA SER A 41 9.22 -20.81 -3.38
C SER A 41 9.71 -22.03 -2.58
N ARG A 42 8.88 -23.05 -2.48
CA ARG A 42 9.29 -24.35 -1.87
C ARG A 42 10.24 -25.12 -2.78
N ALA A 43 10.34 -24.75 -4.07
CA ALA A 43 11.41 -25.13 -4.98
C ALA A 43 12.64 -24.22 -4.84
N GLN A 44 13.62 -24.36 -5.71
CA GLN A 44 14.85 -23.57 -5.68
C GLN A 44 14.61 -22.16 -6.20
N GLN A 45 14.51 -21.18 -5.31
CA GLN A 45 14.46 -19.74 -5.54
C GLN A 45 14.83 -18.99 -4.25
N GLY A 46 15.20 -17.71 -4.32
CA GLY A 46 15.47 -16.89 -3.14
C GLY A 46 14.21 -16.61 -2.29
N HIS A 47 14.39 -16.00 -1.16
CA HIS A 47 13.33 -15.44 -0.33
C HIS A 47 13.07 -13.99 -0.73
N ALA A 48 11.82 -13.53 -0.73
CA ALA A 48 11.46 -12.16 -1.05
C ALA A 48 10.64 -11.51 0.07
N ILE A 49 10.99 -10.29 0.44
CA ILE A 49 10.26 -9.46 1.42
C ILE A 49 9.73 -8.22 0.71
N SER A 50 8.44 -7.95 0.85
CA SER A 50 7.74 -6.77 0.37
C SER A 50 6.91 -6.13 1.48
N ASP A 51 6.73 -4.82 1.45
CA ASP A 51 6.01 -4.07 2.48
C ASP A 51 5.19 -2.91 1.91
N ILE A 52 4.21 -2.43 2.71
CA ILE A 52 3.28 -1.38 2.28
C ILE A 52 3.91 0.02 2.19
N ILE A 53 4.99 0.31 2.94
CA ILE A 53 5.66 1.62 2.92
C ILE A 53 6.55 1.75 1.69
N THR A 54 7.30 0.70 1.37
CA THR A 54 8.16 0.65 0.18
C THR A 54 7.34 0.47 -1.09
N GLY A 55 6.19 -0.20 -0.99
CA GLY A 55 5.32 -0.61 -2.10
C GLY A 55 5.50 -2.09 -2.42
N PHE A 56 4.39 -2.78 -2.66
CA PHE A 56 4.39 -4.22 -2.98
C PHE A 56 4.81 -4.54 -4.43
N ASP A 57 5.11 -3.51 -5.21
CA ASP A 57 5.79 -3.58 -6.50
C ASP A 57 7.31 -3.69 -6.37
N LYS A 58 7.82 -3.71 -5.14
CA LYS A 58 9.25 -3.85 -4.82
C LYS A 58 9.47 -4.93 -3.77
N TYR A 59 10.63 -5.57 -3.84
CA TYR A 59 11.01 -6.57 -2.84
C TYR A 59 12.52 -6.66 -2.67
N GLY A 60 12.95 -7.04 -1.48
CA GLY A 60 14.32 -7.38 -1.16
C GLY A 60 14.52 -8.89 -1.06
N GLN A 61 15.60 -9.42 -1.64
CA GLN A 61 15.98 -10.84 -1.50
C GLN A 61 16.89 -11.05 -0.29
N THR A 62 16.49 -11.93 0.64
CA THR A 62 17.22 -12.13 1.90
C THR A 62 18.49 -12.96 1.77
N ASP A 63 18.67 -13.67 0.68
CA ASP A 63 19.82 -14.52 0.38
C ASP A 63 20.90 -13.80 -0.46
N THR A 64 20.70 -12.51 -0.77
CA THR A 64 21.62 -11.67 -1.53
C THR A 64 21.90 -10.34 -0.83
N THR A 65 22.94 -9.63 -1.29
CA THR A 65 23.20 -8.24 -0.89
C THR A 65 22.58 -7.22 -1.84
N ASN A 66 21.94 -7.63 -2.92
CA ASN A 66 21.40 -6.72 -3.93
C ASN A 66 20.47 -5.67 -3.32
N ASP A 67 20.33 -4.55 -3.97
CA ASP A 67 19.30 -3.55 -3.75
C ASP A 67 17.89 -4.15 -3.95
N PHE A 68 16.86 -3.38 -3.69
CA PHE A 68 15.49 -3.84 -3.91
C PHE A 68 15.20 -3.93 -5.41
N TYR A 69 14.64 -5.06 -5.82
CA TYR A 69 14.13 -5.27 -7.17
C TYR A 69 12.78 -4.58 -7.34
N THR A 70 12.54 -4.07 -8.55
CA THR A 70 11.23 -3.56 -8.97
C THR A 70 10.41 -4.65 -9.67
N ALA A 71 9.09 -4.50 -9.71
CA ALA A 71 8.20 -5.42 -10.42
C ALA A 71 8.57 -5.58 -11.91
N ALA A 72 9.10 -4.52 -12.52
CA ALA A 72 9.53 -4.53 -13.90
C ALA A 72 10.73 -5.47 -14.17
N GLU A 73 11.63 -5.63 -13.19
CA GLU A 73 12.82 -6.47 -13.35
C GLU A 73 12.52 -7.96 -13.29
N ILE A 74 11.44 -8.36 -12.64
CA ILE A 74 11.11 -9.79 -12.45
C ILE A 74 9.62 -10.11 -12.51
N ASP A 75 8.78 -9.19 -12.97
CA ASP A 75 7.33 -9.40 -13.14
C ASP A 75 6.62 -9.96 -11.88
N GLN A 76 7.05 -9.52 -10.68
CA GLN A 76 6.41 -9.85 -9.41
C GLN A 76 5.63 -8.67 -8.89
N ASN A 77 4.34 -8.86 -8.63
CA ASN A 77 3.50 -7.89 -7.94
C ASN A 77 2.60 -8.62 -6.94
N LEU A 78 2.76 -8.28 -5.66
CA LEU A 78 1.87 -8.71 -4.59
C LEU A 78 0.93 -7.56 -4.29
N ASN A 79 -0.37 -7.80 -4.36
CA ASN A 79 -1.37 -6.79 -4.00
C ASN A 79 -2.18 -7.29 -2.82
N PRO A 80 -1.95 -6.78 -1.59
CA PRO A 80 -2.74 -7.12 -0.43
C PRO A 80 -4.21 -6.78 -0.61
N THR A 81 -5.06 -7.63 -0.09
CA THR A 81 -6.51 -7.48 -0.01
C THR A 81 -6.95 -7.60 1.44
N ALA A 82 -8.22 -7.42 1.74
CA ALA A 82 -8.74 -7.45 3.11
C ALA A 82 -8.44 -8.78 3.86
N ASP A 83 -8.30 -9.90 3.14
CA ASP A 83 -8.10 -11.24 3.71
C ASP A 83 -6.98 -12.00 2.98
N GLY A 84 -6.03 -11.31 2.37
CA GLY A 84 -4.99 -12.00 1.63
C GLY A 84 -4.23 -11.10 0.67
N PHE A 85 -3.82 -11.66 -0.45
CA PHE A 85 -3.17 -10.92 -1.53
C PHE A 85 -3.39 -11.59 -2.88
N THR A 86 -3.30 -10.82 -3.96
CA THR A 86 -3.17 -11.38 -5.31
C THR A 86 -1.69 -11.48 -5.65
N SER A 87 -1.30 -12.57 -6.30
CA SER A 87 0.05 -12.79 -6.81
C SER A 87 0.00 -12.82 -8.34
N ASN A 88 0.74 -11.92 -8.98
CA ASN A 88 0.87 -11.85 -10.44
C ASN A 88 2.32 -12.14 -10.83
N GLY A 89 2.51 -12.91 -11.90
CA GLY A 89 3.72 -12.88 -12.72
C GLY A 89 4.90 -13.79 -12.38
N GLY A 90 6.01 -13.51 -13.01
CA GLY A 90 7.16 -14.35 -13.30
C GLY A 90 7.96 -14.97 -12.15
N TRP A 91 8.04 -14.33 -10.97
CA TRP A 91 8.68 -14.94 -9.80
C TRP A 91 7.93 -16.20 -9.34
N HIS A 92 6.62 -16.22 -9.53
CA HIS A 92 5.76 -17.35 -9.16
C HIS A 92 5.51 -18.28 -10.34
N SER A 93 6.41 -19.22 -10.57
CA SER A 93 6.24 -20.25 -11.62
C SER A 93 4.98 -21.11 -11.36
N ALA A 94 4.20 -21.34 -12.41
CA ALA A 94 2.98 -22.16 -12.35
C ALA A 94 3.20 -23.60 -11.86
N THR A 95 4.45 -24.08 -11.88
CA THR A 95 4.81 -25.44 -11.47
C THR A 95 5.25 -25.56 -10.01
N HIS A 96 5.44 -24.43 -9.32
CA HIS A 96 5.99 -24.44 -7.96
C HIS A 96 4.90 -24.16 -6.91
N SER A 97 5.14 -24.70 -5.70
CA SER A 97 4.41 -24.33 -4.49
C SER A 97 5.19 -23.26 -3.72
N TYR A 98 4.46 -22.38 -3.05
CA TYR A 98 5.01 -21.25 -2.30
C TYR A 98 4.51 -21.23 -0.87
N VAL A 99 5.22 -20.51 -0.02
CA VAL A 99 4.79 -20.13 1.31
C VAL A 99 4.92 -18.61 1.48
N ALA A 100 3.97 -18.01 2.15
CA ALA A 100 4.03 -16.63 2.63
C ALA A 100 3.90 -16.60 4.14
N TRP A 101 4.70 -15.74 4.77
CA TRP A 101 4.54 -15.30 6.14
C TRP A 101 4.15 -13.84 6.07
N SER A 102 3.01 -13.53 6.66
CA SER A 102 2.36 -12.22 6.56
C SER A 102 2.17 -11.61 7.94
N TRP A 103 2.39 -10.30 8.06
CA TRP A 103 2.21 -9.55 9.29
C TRP A 103 1.31 -8.34 9.06
N ASP A 104 0.43 -8.09 10.04
CA ASP A 104 -0.33 -6.85 10.19
C ASP A 104 0.49 -5.85 11.01
N MET A 105 0.93 -4.77 10.40
CA MET A 105 1.70 -3.70 11.05
C MET A 105 0.80 -2.56 11.58
N GLY A 106 -0.50 -2.77 11.67
CA GLY A 106 -1.45 -1.82 12.23
C GLY A 106 -2.48 -1.27 11.25
N VAL A 107 -3.43 -0.52 11.77
CA VAL A 107 -4.60 -0.03 11.01
C VAL A 107 -4.22 1.03 9.99
N ASP A 108 -4.85 0.97 8.81
CA ASP A 108 -4.88 2.08 7.86
C ASP A 108 -5.87 3.15 8.34
N THR A 109 -5.55 4.41 8.10
CA THR A 109 -6.42 5.55 8.41
C THR A 109 -6.74 6.35 7.13
N PRO A 110 -7.54 5.78 6.21
CA PRO A 110 -7.85 6.45 4.95
C PRO A 110 -8.58 7.77 5.18
N THR A 111 -8.11 8.82 4.53
CA THR A 111 -8.65 10.18 4.70
C THR A 111 -9.67 10.54 3.63
N GLY A 112 -9.68 9.83 2.50
CA GLY A 112 -10.45 10.16 1.30
C GLY A 112 -9.60 10.80 0.19
N PHE A 113 -8.29 10.96 0.41
CA PHE A 113 -7.27 11.23 -0.58
C PHE A 113 -6.14 10.21 -0.47
N GLY A 114 -5.75 9.62 -1.60
CA GLY A 114 -4.64 8.69 -1.72
C GLY A 114 -3.65 9.10 -2.79
N CYS A 115 -2.39 8.77 -2.59
CA CYS A 115 -1.33 8.98 -3.56
C CYS A 115 -0.41 7.76 -3.59
N ARG A 116 -0.14 7.22 -4.79
CA ARG A 116 0.73 6.06 -4.98
C ARG A 116 1.68 6.27 -6.14
N VAL A 117 2.91 5.81 -5.96
CA VAL A 117 3.86 5.63 -7.06
C VAL A 117 3.91 4.16 -7.43
N TYR A 118 4.05 3.87 -8.72
CA TYR A 118 4.17 2.50 -9.21
C TYR A 118 5.02 2.45 -10.48
N THR A 119 5.53 1.27 -10.81
CA THR A 119 6.22 1.00 -12.07
C THR A 119 5.29 0.22 -12.99
N GLY A 120 5.13 0.68 -14.22
CA GLY A 120 4.35 -0.01 -15.24
C GLY A 120 5.03 -1.31 -15.68
N ASN A 121 4.23 -2.31 -16.00
CA ASN A 121 4.70 -3.63 -16.44
C ASN A 121 4.05 -4.11 -17.74
N ALA A 122 3.30 -3.24 -18.42
CA ALA A 122 2.56 -3.52 -19.65
C ALA A 122 1.54 -4.67 -19.54
N ALA A 123 1.27 -5.19 -18.35
CA ALA A 123 0.32 -6.28 -18.08
C ALA A 123 -0.82 -5.79 -17.17
N ALA A 124 -1.94 -6.54 -17.16
CA ALA A 124 -3.04 -6.24 -16.26
C ALA A 124 -2.56 -6.31 -14.80
N THR A 125 -2.69 -5.21 -14.07
CA THR A 125 -2.13 -5.07 -12.72
C THR A 125 -3.05 -4.23 -11.84
N MET A 126 -3.22 -4.62 -10.58
CA MET A 126 -3.90 -3.82 -9.56
C MET A 126 -2.91 -2.86 -8.89
N ILE A 127 -3.28 -1.60 -8.77
CA ILE A 127 -2.59 -0.60 -7.96
C ILE A 127 -3.45 -0.34 -6.74
N GLY A 128 -3.04 -0.89 -5.62
CA GLY A 128 -3.78 -0.84 -4.35
C GLY A 128 -3.16 0.11 -3.33
N GLY A 129 -3.68 0.03 -2.09
CA GLY A 129 -3.17 0.78 -0.93
C GLY A 129 -3.80 2.16 -0.74
N PHE A 130 -4.88 2.49 -1.44
CA PHE A 130 -5.62 3.73 -1.21
C PHE A 130 -6.46 3.67 0.08
N GLY A 131 -6.88 2.47 0.50
CA GLY A 131 -7.79 2.27 1.63
C GLY A 131 -9.25 2.61 1.31
N PHE A 132 -9.54 2.98 0.07
CA PHE A 132 -10.88 3.30 -0.46
C PHE A 132 -10.89 3.11 -1.97
N GLN A 133 -12.09 3.09 -2.57
CA GLN A 133 -12.24 3.16 -4.01
C GLN A 133 -12.04 4.60 -4.48
N PRO A 134 -11.02 4.91 -5.30
CA PRO A 134 -10.90 6.23 -5.91
C PRO A 134 -12.00 6.40 -6.97
N ASP A 135 -12.80 7.46 -6.85
CA ASP A 135 -13.83 7.81 -7.82
C ASP A 135 -13.37 8.88 -8.81
N LEU A 136 -12.34 9.63 -8.44
CA LEU A 136 -11.54 10.51 -9.31
C LEU A 136 -10.09 10.09 -9.22
N LEU A 137 -9.44 9.94 -10.38
CA LEU A 137 -8.07 9.49 -10.48
C LEU A 137 -7.31 10.36 -11.50
N TRP A 138 -6.19 10.92 -11.07
CA TRP A 138 -5.22 11.57 -11.95
C TRP A 138 -3.97 10.72 -11.98
N ILE A 139 -3.47 10.38 -13.17
CA ILE A 139 -2.26 9.57 -13.35
C ILE A 139 -1.27 10.32 -14.23
N LYS A 140 0.00 10.33 -13.84
CA LYS A 140 1.08 10.96 -14.58
C LYS A 140 2.29 10.04 -14.70
N ASN A 141 2.76 9.86 -15.94
CA ASN A 141 4.08 9.28 -16.20
C ASN A 141 5.15 10.27 -15.72
N ARG A 142 6.09 9.80 -14.90
CA ARG A 142 7.14 10.61 -14.27
C ARG A 142 8.38 10.76 -15.16
N ASP A 143 8.62 9.77 -16.01
CA ASP A 143 9.87 9.65 -16.79
C ASP A 143 9.80 10.38 -18.14
N ASP A 144 8.61 10.46 -18.72
CA ASP A 144 8.43 10.99 -20.07
C ASP A 144 7.69 12.33 -20.05
N ALA A 145 8.19 13.27 -20.88
CA ALA A 145 7.46 14.49 -21.19
C ALA A 145 6.31 14.19 -22.16
N ALA A 146 5.27 15.06 -22.17
CA ALA A 146 4.14 14.91 -23.06
C ALA A 146 4.57 14.91 -24.53
N SER A 147 4.26 13.83 -25.20
CA SER A 147 4.21 13.70 -26.65
C SER A 147 2.81 13.20 -27.01
N SER A 148 2.50 12.96 -28.28
CA SER A 148 1.13 12.70 -28.75
C SER A 148 0.30 11.74 -27.88
N ASN A 149 0.92 10.82 -27.16
CA ASN A 149 0.20 9.83 -26.32
C ASN A 149 0.93 9.44 -25.02
N VAL A 150 2.06 10.04 -24.69
CA VAL A 150 2.88 9.67 -23.52
C VAL A 150 3.16 10.90 -22.69
N GLY A 151 3.22 10.76 -21.36
CA GLY A 151 3.60 11.84 -20.47
C GLY A 151 2.50 12.89 -20.21
N ASN A 152 1.27 12.68 -20.67
CA ASN A 152 0.13 13.52 -20.30
C ASN A 152 -0.30 13.27 -18.85
N VAL A 153 -1.12 14.16 -18.31
CA VAL A 153 -1.88 13.94 -17.08
C VAL A 153 -3.22 13.33 -17.47
N GLU A 154 -3.36 12.03 -17.29
CA GLU A 154 -4.56 11.29 -17.66
C GLU A 154 -5.55 11.31 -16.49
N ILE A 155 -6.80 11.72 -16.76
CA ILE A 155 -7.86 11.91 -15.75
C ILE A 155 -9.01 10.94 -16.03
N PHE A 156 -9.35 10.15 -15.00
CA PHE A 156 -10.44 9.17 -15.01
C PHE A 156 -11.40 9.48 -13.87
N ASP A 157 -12.69 9.24 -14.03
CA ASP A 157 -13.66 9.32 -12.94
C ASP A 157 -14.82 8.33 -13.08
N ALA A 158 -15.49 8.09 -11.96
CA ALA A 158 -16.52 7.07 -11.85
C ALA A 158 -17.87 7.46 -12.50
N ILE A 159 -18.14 8.75 -12.77
CA ILE A 159 -19.34 9.19 -13.49
C ILE A 159 -19.19 8.91 -14.99
N ARG A 160 -18.03 9.20 -15.55
CA ARG A 160 -17.74 8.95 -16.96
C ARG A 160 -17.48 7.47 -17.24
N GLY A 161 -16.86 6.81 -16.27
CA GLY A 161 -16.39 5.44 -16.38
C GLY A 161 -14.85 5.37 -16.45
N PRO A 162 -14.25 4.24 -16.06
CA PRO A 162 -12.81 4.10 -15.98
C PRO A 162 -12.09 4.12 -17.33
N LYS A 163 -12.82 3.95 -18.44
CA LYS A 163 -12.26 3.89 -19.80
C LYS A 163 -12.34 5.22 -20.56
N GLU A 164 -12.97 6.21 -19.97
CA GLU A 164 -13.12 7.55 -20.54
C GLU A 164 -11.98 8.44 -20.07
N ILE A 165 -11.16 8.94 -21.02
CA ILE A 165 -9.90 9.64 -20.71
C ILE A 165 -10.05 11.12 -21.03
N LEU A 166 -9.72 11.97 -20.05
CA LEU A 166 -9.46 13.39 -20.26
C LEU A 166 -7.99 13.70 -19.94
N ARG A 167 -7.39 14.67 -20.63
CA ARG A 167 -6.00 15.07 -20.43
C ARG A 167 -5.91 16.45 -19.81
N GLY A 168 -5.41 16.54 -18.58
CA GLY A 168 -5.34 17.77 -17.80
C GLY A 168 -4.45 18.85 -18.40
N ASN A 169 -3.48 18.49 -19.22
CA ASN A 169 -2.51 19.38 -19.86
C ASN A 169 -2.88 19.78 -21.31
N THR A 170 -4.03 19.35 -21.82
CA THR A 170 -4.42 19.61 -23.21
C THR A 170 -5.83 20.19 -23.31
N THR A 171 -6.15 20.77 -24.45
CA THR A 171 -7.50 21.25 -24.77
C THR A 171 -8.39 20.17 -25.38
N GLY A 172 -7.87 18.99 -25.70
CA GLY A 172 -8.59 17.93 -26.42
C GLY A 172 -9.94 17.55 -25.77
N ALA A 173 -10.86 17.09 -26.59
CA ALA A 173 -12.10 16.45 -26.15
C ALA A 173 -11.81 15.11 -25.45
N GLU A 174 -12.82 14.54 -24.82
CA GLU A 174 -12.78 13.22 -24.21
C GLU A 174 -12.41 12.13 -25.22
N ILE A 175 -11.60 11.19 -24.80
CA ILE A 175 -11.18 10.05 -25.60
C ILE A 175 -11.94 8.84 -25.08
N GLU A 176 -12.85 8.32 -25.91
CA GLU A 176 -13.54 7.04 -25.64
C GLU A 176 -12.61 5.89 -26.08
N GLU A 177 -12.19 5.09 -25.12
CA GLU A 177 -11.40 3.89 -25.39
C GLU A 177 -12.31 2.67 -25.50
N ALA A 178 -12.67 2.32 -26.73
CA ALA A 178 -13.42 1.09 -27.03
C ALA A 178 -12.60 -0.20 -26.76
N GLY A 179 -11.39 -0.09 -26.25
CA GLY A 179 -10.43 -1.16 -26.04
C GLY A 179 -10.07 -1.43 -24.57
N VAL A 180 -9.10 -2.30 -24.39
CA VAL A 180 -8.62 -2.84 -23.09
C VAL A 180 -7.46 -2.01 -22.49
N TRP A 181 -7.44 -0.68 -22.61
CA TRP A 181 -6.26 0.14 -22.31
C TRP A 181 -6.56 1.20 -21.25
N GLY A 182 -5.58 1.56 -20.44
CA GLY A 182 -5.71 2.53 -19.37
C GLY A 182 -6.14 1.91 -18.04
N VAL A 183 -7.07 2.56 -17.35
CA VAL A 183 -7.71 2.02 -16.14
C VAL A 183 -8.87 1.12 -16.56
N ASP A 184 -8.82 -0.15 -16.15
CA ASP A 184 -9.90 -1.12 -16.48
C ASP A 184 -11.12 -0.95 -15.55
N ARG A 185 -10.85 -0.77 -14.25
CA ARG A 185 -11.89 -0.57 -13.23
C ARG A 185 -11.33 0.05 -11.95
N PHE A 186 -12.19 0.72 -11.22
CA PHE A 186 -11.95 1.11 -9.83
C PHE A 186 -12.22 -0.08 -8.91
N THR A 187 -11.45 -0.20 -7.82
CA THR A 187 -11.57 -1.27 -6.83
C THR A 187 -11.70 -0.69 -5.43
N THR A 188 -12.11 -1.48 -4.46
CA THR A 188 -12.32 -1.04 -3.06
C THR A 188 -11.06 -0.50 -2.36
N ASP A 189 -9.86 -0.73 -2.94
CA ASP A 189 -8.59 -0.27 -2.38
C ASP A 189 -7.68 0.38 -3.44
N GLY A 190 -8.24 0.80 -4.59
CA GLY A 190 -7.46 1.38 -5.67
C GLY A 190 -8.08 1.18 -7.05
N PHE A 191 -7.29 0.76 -8.03
CA PHE A 191 -7.74 0.57 -9.40
C PHE A 191 -6.95 -0.52 -10.13
N ASN A 192 -7.56 -1.11 -11.16
CA ASN A 192 -6.88 -2.03 -12.05
C ASN A 192 -6.42 -1.32 -13.31
N LEU A 193 -5.18 -1.55 -13.68
CA LEU A 193 -4.63 -1.23 -15.00
C LEU A 193 -4.89 -2.39 -15.96
N SER A 194 -5.20 -2.07 -17.21
CA SER A 194 -5.21 -3.03 -18.31
C SER A 194 -3.80 -3.20 -18.89
N ASN A 195 -3.67 -4.09 -19.88
CA ASN A 195 -2.45 -4.24 -20.65
C ASN A 195 -2.06 -2.90 -21.31
N GLN A 196 -0.78 -2.74 -21.66
CA GLN A 196 -0.30 -1.55 -22.36
C GLN A 196 -1.09 -1.32 -23.66
N GLY A 197 -1.53 -0.08 -23.85
CA GLY A 197 -2.28 0.33 -25.03
C GLY A 197 -1.78 1.60 -25.70
N TYR A 198 -2.39 1.97 -26.83
CA TYR A 198 -1.94 3.11 -27.64
C TYR A 198 -2.34 4.47 -27.02
N TYR A 199 -3.50 4.55 -26.34
CA TYR A 199 -3.96 5.75 -25.64
C TYR A 199 -3.98 5.51 -24.11
N GLY A 200 -3.91 6.58 -23.32
CA GLY A 200 -3.92 6.47 -21.87
C GLY A 200 -2.75 5.65 -21.31
N ASN A 201 -1.53 5.91 -21.78
CA ASN A 201 -0.32 5.18 -21.40
C ASN A 201 0.04 5.32 -19.91
N VAL A 202 -0.78 4.69 -19.07
CA VAL A 202 -0.60 4.65 -17.61
C VAL A 202 0.04 3.35 -17.11
N ASN A 203 0.46 2.45 -18.04
CA ASN A 203 1.08 1.17 -17.70
C ASN A 203 2.22 0.78 -18.69
N VAL A 204 3.03 1.75 -19.11
CA VAL A 204 4.18 1.49 -19.98
C VAL A 204 5.25 0.73 -19.21
N ASN A 205 5.76 -0.36 -19.80
CA ASN A 205 6.79 -1.18 -19.16
C ASN A 205 8.01 -0.35 -18.74
N ASP A 206 8.51 -0.60 -17.53
CA ASP A 206 9.71 0.05 -16.94
C ASP A 206 9.58 1.56 -16.73
N LYS A 207 8.38 2.15 -16.91
CA LYS A 207 8.14 3.56 -16.61
C LYS A 207 7.54 3.73 -15.25
N THR A 208 7.94 4.80 -14.56
CA THR A 208 7.42 5.15 -13.25
C THR A 208 6.25 6.12 -13.36
N PHE A 209 5.25 5.90 -12.53
CA PHE A 209 4.02 6.67 -12.50
C PHE A 209 3.72 7.18 -11.09
N VAL A 210 2.93 8.26 -11.03
CA VAL A 210 2.25 8.67 -9.83
C VAL A 210 0.75 8.74 -10.12
N ALA A 211 -0.06 8.23 -9.18
CA ALA A 211 -1.51 8.29 -9.19
C ALA A 211 -2.02 9.03 -7.97
N TRP A 212 -2.90 10.01 -8.16
CA TRP A 212 -3.61 10.73 -7.12
C TRP A 212 -5.08 10.39 -7.22
N GLY A 213 -5.68 9.92 -6.12
CA GLY A 213 -7.05 9.44 -6.08
C GLY A 213 -7.87 10.09 -4.97
N TRP A 214 -9.14 10.40 -5.27
CA TRP A 214 -10.11 10.99 -4.34
C TRP A 214 -11.34 10.11 -4.21
N ASP A 215 -11.84 9.93 -2.99
CA ASP A 215 -13.13 9.33 -2.67
C ASP A 215 -14.23 10.39 -2.85
N MET A 216 -14.96 10.33 -3.96
CA MET A 216 -16.04 11.27 -4.27
C MET A 216 -17.43 10.79 -3.78
N GLY A 217 -17.48 9.70 -2.98
CA GLY A 217 -18.69 9.21 -2.34
C GLY A 217 -19.29 7.94 -2.96
N GLY A 218 -18.72 7.42 -4.05
CA GLY A 218 -19.03 6.10 -4.61
C GLY A 218 -20.41 5.90 -5.23
N THR A 219 -21.36 6.85 -5.07
CA THR A 219 -22.74 6.71 -5.53
C THR A 219 -23.19 7.95 -6.29
N THR A 220 -23.75 7.74 -7.48
CA THR A 220 -24.31 8.83 -8.29
C THR A 220 -25.76 9.13 -7.89
N ALA A 221 -26.11 10.42 -7.96
CA ALA A 221 -27.48 10.91 -7.75
C ALA A 221 -27.85 11.97 -8.77
N ALA A 222 -29.12 12.02 -9.16
CA ALA A 222 -29.66 13.15 -9.93
C ALA A 222 -29.76 14.40 -9.02
N ASN A 223 -29.41 15.55 -9.53
CA ASN A 223 -29.50 16.83 -8.83
C ASN A 223 -30.24 17.86 -9.71
N THR A 224 -31.39 18.29 -9.24
CA THR A 224 -32.29 19.24 -9.93
C THR A 224 -32.30 20.60 -9.24
N THR A 225 -31.32 20.90 -8.37
CA THR A 225 -31.26 22.15 -7.60
C THR A 225 -30.90 23.35 -8.50
N GLY A 226 -30.10 23.13 -9.55
CA GLY A 226 -29.75 24.16 -10.54
C GLY A 226 -30.84 24.38 -11.60
N SER A 227 -30.64 25.37 -12.47
CA SER A 227 -31.48 25.54 -13.66
C SER A 227 -31.21 24.50 -14.76
N ILE A 228 -30.07 23.80 -14.65
CA ILE A 228 -29.73 22.60 -15.44
C ILE A 228 -29.67 21.42 -14.50
N ASP A 229 -30.34 20.34 -14.86
CA ASP A 229 -30.24 19.06 -14.17
C ASP A 229 -28.83 18.48 -14.30
N SER A 230 -28.28 17.99 -13.21
CA SER A 230 -26.94 17.37 -13.20
C SER A 230 -26.98 15.97 -12.59
N THR A 231 -25.97 15.16 -12.89
CA THR A 231 -25.64 13.93 -12.18
C THR A 231 -24.46 14.24 -11.29
N VAL A 232 -24.58 13.96 -10.01
CA VAL A 232 -23.53 14.20 -9.03
C VAL A 232 -23.07 12.92 -8.35
N MET A 233 -21.79 12.87 -8.03
CA MET A 233 -21.21 11.95 -7.05
C MET A 233 -20.54 12.82 -6.00
N ALA A 234 -21.02 12.80 -4.75
CA ALA A 234 -20.63 13.78 -3.75
C ALA A 234 -20.30 13.14 -2.40
N ASN A 235 -19.08 13.35 -1.93
CA ASN A 235 -18.67 13.08 -0.57
C ASN A 235 -18.77 14.37 0.26
N THR A 236 -19.93 14.60 0.85
CA THR A 236 -20.19 15.83 1.61
C THR A 236 -19.35 15.94 2.88
N ALA A 237 -18.96 14.80 3.47
CA ALA A 237 -18.09 14.77 4.65
C ALA A 237 -16.64 15.17 4.30
N LYS A 238 -16.22 14.96 3.03
CA LYS A 238 -14.90 15.31 2.52
C LYS A 238 -14.91 16.60 1.69
N GLY A 239 -16.08 17.21 1.47
CA GLY A 239 -16.22 18.45 0.73
C GLY A 239 -15.78 18.37 -0.73
N GLN A 240 -16.08 17.26 -1.40
CA GLN A 240 -15.66 17.01 -2.77
C GLN A 240 -16.73 16.30 -3.58
N SER A 241 -16.88 16.69 -4.88
CA SER A 241 -17.85 16.08 -5.78
C SER A 241 -17.44 16.12 -7.24
N ILE A 242 -17.95 15.15 -8.00
CA ILE A 242 -17.94 15.12 -9.45
C ILE A 242 -19.36 15.52 -9.91
N VAL A 243 -19.43 16.43 -10.89
CA VAL A 243 -20.70 16.95 -11.41
C VAL A 243 -20.69 16.84 -12.93
N SER A 244 -21.67 16.16 -13.52
CA SER A 244 -21.84 16.07 -14.97
C SER A 244 -23.19 16.59 -15.38
N TRP A 245 -23.25 17.34 -16.50
CA TRP A 245 -24.49 17.88 -17.09
C TRP A 245 -24.37 18.00 -18.60
N THR A 246 -25.51 18.27 -19.26
CA THR A 246 -25.55 18.67 -20.67
C THR A 246 -25.66 20.18 -20.74
N GLY A 247 -24.72 20.81 -21.43
CA GLY A 247 -24.68 22.26 -21.58
C GLY A 247 -25.81 22.81 -22.41
N THR A 248 -26.19 24.08 -22.16
CA THR A 248 -27.30 24.76 -22.81
C THR A 248 -26.87 25.88 -23.76
N GLY A 249 -25.59 26.28 -23.75
CA GLY A 249 -25.07 27.45 -24.48
C GLY A 249 -25.55 28.77 -23.93
N ALA A 250 -26.18 28.82 -22.76
CA ALA A 250 -26.71 30.01 -22.10
C ALA A 250 -26.25 30.05 -20.63
N THR A 251 -26.35 31.24 -20.02
CA THR A 251 -26.10 31.40 -18.59
C THR A 251 -27.07 30.52 -17.79
N ALA A 252 -26.53 29.78 -16.81
CA ALA A 252 -27.31 28.80 -16.02
C ALA A 252 -26.66 28.55 -14.66
N THR A 253 -27.37 27.79 -13.83
CA THR A 253 -26.83 27.25 -12.57
C THR A 253 -26.86 25.73 -12.58
N VAL A 254 -25.84 25.11 -11.97
CA VAL A 254 -25.67 23.66 -11.90
C VAL A 254 -25.55 23.25 -10.44
N GLY A 255 -26.31 22.25 -10.01
CA GLY A 255 -26.24 21.69 -8.67
C GLY A 255 -24.97 20.86 -8.47
N HIS A 256 -24.20 21.09 -7.37
CA HIS A 256 -22.95 20.41 -7.13
C HIS A 256 -23.00 19.31 -6.06
N GLY A 257 -24.09 19.16 -5.33
CA GLY A 257 -24.31 18.11 -4.33
C GLY A 257 -23.53 18.24 -3.02
N LEU A 258 -22.70 19.26 -2.83
CA LEU A 258 -21.95 19.50 -1.59
C LEU A 258 -22.81 20.22 -0.54
N SER A 259 -22.38 20.17 0.72
CA SER A 259 -23.01 20.84 1.86
C SER A 259 -22.63 22.32 2.01
N SER A 260 -21.61 22.77 1.29
CA SER A 260 -21.08 24.14 1.29
C SER A 260 -20.69 24.57 -0.12
N ALA A 261 -20.58 25.87 -0.34
CA ALA A 261 -20.13 26.43 -1.60
C ALA A 261 -18.73 25.88 -1.97
N PRO A 262 -18.52 25.43 -3.20
CA PRO A 262 -17.18 25.07 -3.67
C PRO A 262 -16.24 26.29 -3.62
N GLU A 263 -15.05 26.05 -3.11
CA GLU A 263 -13.95 27.02 -3.05
C GLU A 263 -12.98 26.86 -4.23
N LEU A 264 -12.98 25.67 -4.85
CA LEU A 264 -12.28 25.35 -6.08
C LEU A 264 -13.20 24.53 -6.98
N ILE A 265 -13.26 24.90 -8.27
CA ILE A 265 -13.95 24.14 -9.32
C ILE A 265 -13.01 23.99 -10.50
N ILE A 266 -12.85 22.76 -11.00
CA ILE A 266 -12.13 22.44 -12.23
C ILE A 266 -13.14 21.90 -13.23
N LEU A 267 -13.32 22.60 -14.36
CA LEU A 267 -14.40 22.35 -15.33
C LEU A 267 -13.84 22.05 -16.72
N LYS A 268 -14.47 21.12 -17.43
CA LYS A 268 -14.11 20.75 -18.81
C LYS A 268 -15.34 20.47 -19.66
N ASN A 269 -15.35 21.01 -20.89
CA ASN A 269 -16.19 20.55 -21.97
C ASN A 269 -15.62 19.22 -22.49
N ARG A 270 -16.42 18.14 -22.47
CA ARG A 270 -15.99 16.79 -22.85
C ARG A 270 -16.03 16.53 -24.35
N ASP A 271 -16.92 17.21 -25.05
CA ASP A 271 -17.21 16.94 -26.47
C ASP A 271 -16.39 17.83 -27.41
N ASP A 272 -15.80 18.94 -26.91
CA ASP A 272 -15.13 19.90 -27.78
C ASP A 272 -13.70 20.24 -27.29
N THR A 273 -12.92 20.79 -28.23
CA THR A 273 -11.59 21.35 -27.94
C THR A 273 -11.74 22.63 -27.11
N ALA A 274 -11.48 22.55 -25.82
CA ALA A 274 -11.70 23.62 -24.86
C ALA A 274 -10.65 23.61 -23.74
N ASN A 275 -10.33 24.79 -23.21
CA ASN A 275 -9.50 24.85 -22.01
C ASN A 275 -10.23 24.27 -20.79
N TRP A 276 -9.45 23.84 -19.80
CA TRP A 276 -9.91 23.50 -18.48
C TRP A 276 -10.10 24.75 -17.65
N GLY A 277 -11.36 25.18 -17.41
CA GLY A 277 -11.65 26.35 -16.57
C GLY A 277 -11.46 26.04 -15.09
N VAL A 278 -10.81 26.95 -14.36
CA VAL A 278 -10.61 26.81 -12.91
C VAL A 278 -11.14 28.06 -12.20
N PHE A 279 -12.13 27.84 -11.31
CA PHE A 279 -12.52 28.79 -10.29
C PHE A 279 -11.71 28.53 -9.02
N HIS A 280 -11.28 29.60 -8.36
CA HIS A 280 -10.71 29.55 -7.01
C HIS A 280 -11.25 30.73 -6.20
N LYS A 281 -11.65 30.53 -4.96
CA LYS A 281 -12.29 31.56 -4.12
C LYS A 281 -11.46 32.85 -3.96
N ASP A 282 -10.13 32.73 -4.03
CA ASP A 282 -9.20 33.85 -3.83
C ASP A 282 -8.74 34.50 -5.16
N LEU A 283 -9.36 34.18 -6.32
CA LEU A 283 -9.11 34.91 -7.57
C LEU A 283 -9.40 36.38 -7.37
N ASN A 284 -8.60 37.26 -7.98
CA ASN A 284 -8.65 38.70 -7.77
C ASN A 284 -8.69 39.07 -6.27
N ASP A 285 -7.89 38.39 -5.46
CA ASP A 285 -7.81 38.58 -4.02
C ASP A 285 -9.14 38.37 -3.25
N GLY A 286 -10.03 37.55 -3.79
CA GLY A 286 -11.35 37.26 -3.24
C GLY A 286 -12.37 38.37 -3.53
N THR A 287 -12.00 39.42 -4.29
CA THR A 287 -12.90 40.46 -4.75
C THR A 287 -13.43 40.06 -6.11
N ASP A 288 -14.76 39.92 -6.22
CA ASP A 288 -15.42 39.54 -7.48
C ASP A 288 -14.79 38.32 -8.16
N SER A 289 -14.42 37.29 -7.35
CA SER A 289 -13.73 36.10 -7.86
C SER A 289 -14.54 35.33 -8.91
N GLY A 290 -15.85 35.54 -8.99
CA GLY A 290 -16.73 34.99 -10.03
C GLY A 290 -16.53 35.60 -11.41
N GLU A 291 -15.89 36.77 -11.51
CA GLU A 291 -15.49 37.37 -12.80
C GLU A 291 -14.20 36.77 -13.37
N TYR A 292 -13.43 36.06 -12.53
CA TYR A 292 -12.09 35.61 -12.88
C TYR A 292 -12.02 34.11 -13.08
N ASN A 293 -11.05 33.68 -13.89
CA ASN A 293 -10.72 32.27 -14.10
C ASN A 293 -9.23 32.07 -14.29
N LEU A 294 -8.79 30.86 -14.04
CA LEU A 294 -7.52 30.26 -14.47
C LEU A 294 -7.80 29.12 -15.45
N PHE A 295 -6.77 28.69 -16.17
CA PHE A 295 -6.84 27.49 -17.00
C PHE A 295 -5.81 26.46 -16.49
N LEU A 296 -6.26 25.23 -16.19
CA LEU A 296 -5.40 24.17 -15.69
C LEU A 296 -4.34 23.76 -16.71
N ASN A 297 -4.66 23.82 -17.98
CA ASN A 297 -3.80 23.41 -19.11
C ASN A 297 -2.90 24.53 -19.63
N THR A 298 -2.74 25.64 -18.91
CA THR A 298 -1.89 26.76 -19.33
C THR A 298 -1.12 27.37 -18.17
N ASN A 299 -0.01 28.05 -18.48
CA ASN A 299 0.75 28.85 -17.53
C ASN A 299 0.30 30.35 -17.49
N GLY A 300 -0.87 30.68 -18.05
CA GLY A 300 -1.44 32.01 -18.06
C GLY A 300 -1.68 32.59 -16.66
N ALA A 301 -1.81 33.92 -16.58
CA ALA A 301 -2.28 34.61 -15.37
C ALA A 301 -3.76 34.32 -15.12
N GLU A 302 -4.24 34.64 -13.91
CA GLU A 302 -5.68 34.79 -13.69
C GLU A 302 -6.19 35.98 -14.56
N ALA A 303 -7.35 35.79 -15.15
CA ALA A 303 -7.93 36.76 -16.05
C ALA A 303 -9.43 36.90 -15.83
N SER A 304 -9.94 38.13 -15.95
CA SER A 304 -11.38 38.38 -15.99
C SER A 304 -12.00 37.86 -17.29
N GLY A 305 -13.19 37.27 -17.20
CA GLY A 305 -13.91 36.76 -18.37
C GLY A 305 -15.34 36.38 -18.04
N GLU A 306 -16.27 37.18 -18.51
CA GLU A 306 -17.72 37.06 -18.28
C GLU A 306 -18.30 35.70 -18.72
N GLY A 307 -17.57 34.94 -19.53
CA GLY A 307 -18.10 33.75 -20.17
C GLY A 307 -18.05 32.46 -19.34
N PHE A 308 -17.31 32.42 -18.21
CA PHE A 308 -17.13 31.16 -17.43
C PHE A 308 -18.14 31.01 -16.30
N TRP A 309 -18.09 31.89 -15.32
CA TRP A 309 -18.83 31.76 -14.06
C TRP A 309 -20.01 32.74 -13.95
N ASN A 310 -20.34 33.44 -15.06
CA ASN A 310 -21.40 34.42 -15.12
C ASN A 310 -21.29 35.47 -14.00
N ASP A 311 -20.07 35.96 -13.75
CA ASP A 311 -19.71 36.93 -12.71
C ASP A 311 -20.30 36.62 -11.33
N THR A 312 -20.44 35.33 -11.04
CA THR A 312 -21.13 34.84 -9.84
C THR A 312 -20.27 33.84 -9.09
N VAL A 313 -20.00 34.12 -7.82
CA VAL A 313 -19.33 33.16 -6.92
C VAL A 313 -20.25 31.96 -6.64
N PRO A 314 -19.71 30.75 -6.46
CA PRO A 314 -20.52 29.59 -6.11
C PRO A 314 -21.33 29.79 -4.83
N ALA A 315 -22.56 29.33 -4.84
CA ALA A 315 -23.44 29.27 -3.66
C ALA A 315 -23.35 27.90 -2.98
N SER A 316 -24.03 27.75 -1.85
CA SER A 316 -24.01 26.49 -1.05
C SER A 316 -24.59 25.27 -1.75
N THR A 317 -25.37 25.45 -2.82
CA THR A 317 -26.06 24.35 -3.53
C THR A 317 -25.79 24.33 -5.03
N VAL A 318 -25.38 25.46 -5.61
CA VAL A 318 -25.16 25.59 -7.06
C VAL A 318 -23.91 26.43 -7.36
N PHE A 319 -23.31 26.23 -8.51
CA PHE A 319 -22.41 27.15 -9.14
C PHE A 319 -23.02 27.67 -10.45
N SER A 320 -22.62 28.86 -10.86
CA SER A 320 -23.08 29.46 -12.10
C SER A 320 -22.14 29.12 -13.25
N VAL A 321 -22.67 28.95 -14.44
CA VAL A 321 -21.93 28.85 -15.71
C VAL A 321 -22.38 29.90 -16.68
N GLY A 322 -21.41 30.49 -17.39
CA GLY A 322 -21.65 31.46 -18.43
C GLY A 322 -22.02 30.81 -19.78
N SER A 323 -22.13 31.63 -20.83
CA SER A 323 -22.48 31.15 -22.17
C SER A 323 -21.28 30.68 -23.02
N ALA A 324 -20.07 30.77 -22.50
CA ALA A 324 -18.88 30.29 -23.23
C ALA A 324 -18.96 28.81 -23.52
N ASN A 325 -18.62 28.41 -24.75
CA ASN A 325 -18.59 26.97 -25.14
C ASN A 325 -17.73 26.12 -24.20
N GLN A 326 -16.65 26.68 -23.67
CA GLN A 326 -15.78 26.00 -22.72
C GLN A 326 -16.44 25.74 -21.36
N ALA A 327 -17.43 26.59 -20.96
CA ALA A 327 -18.10 26.51 -19.66
C ALA A 327 -19.46 25.81 -19.71
N ASN A 328 -20.20 25.93 -20.81
CA ASN A 328 -21.57 25.43 -20.96
C ASN A 328 -21.99 25.27 -22.43
N GLY A 329 -21.17 24.63 -23.27
CA GLY A 329 -21.43 24.44 -24.69
C GLY A 329 -22.81 23.81 -24.96
N SER A 330 -23.49 24.30 -26.02
CA SER A 330 -24.87 23.87 -26.32
C SER A 330 -24.93 22.40 -26.71
N SER A 331 -25.64 21.59 -25.95
CA SER A 331 -25.77 20.14 -26.08
C SER A 331 -24.49 19.35 -25.81
N ASP A 332 -23.41 19.99 -25.37
CA ASP A 332 -22.16 19.32 -25.05
C ASP A 332 -22.23 18.66 -23.66
N LYS A 333 -21.56 17.55 -23.51
CA LYS A 333 -21.34 16.92 -22.20
C LYS A 333 -20.29 17.72 -21.43
N MET A 334 -20.63 18.10 -20.22
CA MET A 334 -19.76 18.87 -19.32
C MET A 334 -19.40 18.05 -18.09
N ILE A 335 -18.24 18.34 -17.51
CA ILE A 335 -17.80 17.75 -16.23
C ILE A 335 -17.16 18.82 -15.36
N ALA A 336 -17.41 18.77 -14.05
CA ALA A 336 -16.72 19.61 -13.06
C ALA A 336 -16.32 18.77 -11.83
N TYR A 337 -15.17 19.10 -11.27
CA TYR A 337 -14.67 18.62 -9.99
C TYR A 337 -14.71 19.76 -9.00
N CYS A 338 -15.52 19.61 -7.94
CA CYS A 338 -15.79 20.67 -6.97
C CYS A 338 -15.20 20.31 -5.61
N PHE A 339 -14.56 21.30 -4.96
CA PHE A 339 -13.92 21.09 -3.66
C PHE A 339 -14.19 22.28 -2.75
N HIS A 340 -14.39 22.03 -1.45
CA HIS A 340 -14.31 23.04 -0.40
C HIS A 340 -13.45 22.56 0.76
N SER A 341 -12.93 23.48 1.56
CA SER A 341 -12.09 23.17 2.72
C SER A 341 -12.85 22.37 3.77
N VAL A 342 -12.22 21.33 4.30
CA VAL A 342 -12.71 20.49 5.40
C VAL A 342 -11.61 20.37 6.46
N SER A 343 -11.92 20.75 7.69
CA SER A 343 -10.96 20.72 8.81
C SER A 343 -10.30 19.36 8.97
N GLY A 344 -8.97 19.36 9.03
CA GLY A 344 -8.16 18.14 9.16
C GLY A 344 -8.00 17.33 7.86
N TYR A 345 -8.63 17.74 6.75
CA TYR A 345 -8.61 16.98 5.51
C TYR A 345 -8.18 17.79 4.28
N SER A 346 -8.84 18.93 4.01
CA SER A 346 -8.54 19.74 2.83
C SER A 346 -8.50 21.23 3.15
N SER A 347 -7.71 21.98 2.40
CA SER A 347 -7.59 23.44 2.53
C SER A 347 -7.41 24.08 1.17
N VAL A 348 -8.31 25.00 0.82
CA VAL A 348 -8.22 25.88 -0.35
C VAL A 348 -7.85 27.26 0.14
N GLY A 349 -6.81 27.88 -0.43
CA GLY A 349 -6.34 29.18 0.04
C GLY A 349 -5.22 29.78 -0.82
N SER A 350 -4.60 30.80 -0.28
CA SER A 350 -3.51 31.51 -0.96
C SER A 350 -2.34 31.83 -0.01
N TYR A 351 -1.16 32.03 -0.57
CA TYR A 351 -0.01 32.59 0.15
C TYR A 351 0.70 33.63 -0.70
N THR A 352 1.45 34.52 -0.05
CA THR A 352 2.27 35.53 -0.71
C THR A 352 3.74 35.14 -0.62
N GLY A 353 4.44 35.08 -1.76
CA GLY A 353 5.86 34.80 -1.83
C GLY A 353 6.71 35.91 -1.23
N ASN A 354 7.91 35.58 -0.77
CA ASN A 354 8.87 36.51 -0.16
C ASN A 354 10.29 36.41 -0.76
N ALA A 355 10.47 35.63 -1.84
CA ALA A 355 11.75 35.37 -2.52
C ALA A 355 12.88 34.88 -1.60
N ASN A 356 12.57 34.25 -0.48
CA ASN A 356 13.55 33.76 0.50
C ASN A 356 13.48 32.24 0.61
N THR A 357 14.60 31.58 0.83
CA THR A 357 14.66 30.12 1.11
C THR A 357 14.04 29.75 2.46
N THR A 358 13.88 30.71 3.37
CA THR A 358 12.98 30.62 4.52
C THR A 358 11.66 31.28 4.13
N GLY A 359 10.96 30.65 3.19
CA GLY A 359 9.76 31.19 2.58
C GLY A 359 8.54 31.18 3.51
N PRO A 360 7.36 31.60 2.99
CA PRO A 360 6.17 31.65 3.79
C PRO A 360 5.79 30.26 4.36
N SER A 361 5.32 30.27 5.62
CA SER A 361 4.66 29.13 6.25
C SER A 361 3.15 29.29 6.10
N VAL A 362 2.50 28.28 5.62
CA VAL A 362 1.05 28.24 5.38
C VAL A 362 0.42 27.22 6.33
N THR A 363 -0.58 27.66 7.11
CA THR A 363 -1.33 26.81 8.02
C THR A 363 -2.51 26.21 7.29
N THR A 364 -2.62 24.88 7.25
CA THR A 364 -3.75 24.15 6.69
C THR A 364 -4.63 23.47 7.75
N GLY A 365 -4.12 23.33 8.98
CA GLY A 365 -4.79 22.60 10.05
C GLY A 365 -4.47 21.10 10.07
N PHE A 366 -3.61 20.63 9.17
CA PHE A 366 -3.16 19.25 9.04
C PHE A 366 -1.80 19.20 8.33
N ARG A 367 -1.13 18.04 8.37
CA ARG A 367 0.04 17.78 7.52
C ARG A 367 -0.44 17.49 6.10
N PRO A 368 -0.04 18.28 5.08
CA PRO A 368 -0.39 17.97 3.70
C PRO A 368 0.26 16.67 3.21
N ALA A 369 -0.46 15.97 2.35
CA ALA A 369 0.05 14.87 1.55
C ALA A 369 0.17 15.24 0.08
N PHE A 370 -0.57 16.26 -0.33
CA PHE A 370 -0.65 16.77 -1.69
C PHE A 370 -0.91 18.27 -1.66
N ILE A 371 -0.24 19.00 -2.54
CA ILE A 371 -0.53 20.41 -2.82
C ILE A 371 -0.51 20.61 -4.33
N LEU A 372 -1.58 21.18 -4.88
CA LEU A 372 -1.62 21.77 -6.22
C LEU A 372 -1.63 23.28 -6.04
N PHE A 373 -0.73 23.99 -6.68
CA PHE A 373 -0.68 25.45 -6.59
C PHE A 373 -0.30 26.12 -7.90
N LYS A 374 -0.73 27.38 -8.03
CA LYS A 374 -0.56 28.22 -9.20
C LYS A 374 -0.28 29.65 -8.80
N LYS A 375 0.72 30.24 -9.43
CA LYS A 375 1.00 31.68 -9.37
C LYS A 375 -0.14 32.49 -10.04
N GLU A 376 -0.60 33.56 -9.44
CA GLU A 376 -1.61 34.45 -10.01
C GLU A 376 -1.17 35.12 -11.32
N ALA A 377 0.12 35.44 -11.42
CA ALA A 377 0.71 36.07 -12.61
C ALA A 377 1.10 35.02 -13.68
N ALA A 378 1.23 35.48 -14.93
CA ALA A 378 1.65 34.62 -16.04
C ALA A 378 3.10 34.08 -15.89
N GLY A 379 3.40 33.03 -16.64
CA GLY A 379 4.75 32.48 -16.81
C GLY A 379 5.18 31.50 -15.76
N ALA A 380 4.28 31.02 -14.88
CA ALA A 380 4.55 29.90 -13.99
C ALA A 380 3.52 28.78 -14.20
N ASN A 381 3.99 27.55 -14.14
CA ASN A 381 3.16 26.37 -14.33
C ASN A 381 2.27 26.06 -13.11
N TRP A 382 1.33 25.13 -13.27
CA TRP A 382 0.66 24.47 -12.18
C TRP A 382 1.56 23.38 -11.59
N PHE A 383 1.93 23.51 -10.33
CA PHE A 383 2.81 22.56 -9.65
C PHE A 383 2.04 21.62 -8.74
N VAL A 384 2.41 20.34 -8.77
CA VAL A 384 1.98 19.33 -7.82
C VAL A 384 3.19 18.82 -7.05
N ILE A 385 3.06 18.81 -5.72
CA ILE A 385 3.98 18.20 -4.79
C ILE A 385 3.20 17.24 -3.90
N ASP A 386 3.74 16.05 -3.64
CA ASP A 386 3.10 15.04 -2.80
C ASP A 386 4.11 14.25 -1.96
N ASN A 387 3.59 13.58 -0.91
CA ASN A 387 4.39 12.79 0.01
C ASN A 387 4.72 11.38 -0.49
N ALA A 388 4.14 10.91 -1.60
CA ALA A 388 4.48 9.60 -2.16
C ALA A 388 5.77 9.66 -2.98
N ARG A 389 6.01 10.76 -3.69
CA ARG A 389 7.26 11.02 -4.42
C ARG A 389 8.35 11.63 -3.54
N GLY A 390 7.97 12.38 -2.51
CA GLY A 390 8.85 12.96 -1.53
C GLY A 390 8.43 12.60 -0.10
N PRO A 391 8.74 11.39 0.39
CA PRO A 391 8.25 10.92 1.69
C PRO A 391 8.83 11.65 2.88
N PHE A 392 9.94 12.37 2.69
CA PHE A 392 10.67 13.09 3.73
C PHE A 392 10.90 14.56 3.35
N ASN A 393 10.91 15.45 4.34
CA ASN A 393 11.30 16.86 4.17
C ASN A 393 12.81 16.97 3.93
N THR A 394 13.31 17.88 3.15
CA THR A 394 12.56 18.82 2.29
C THR A 394 12.22 18.11 0.99
N ILE A 395 10.94 18.17 0.59
CA ILE A 395 10.48 17.59 -0.68
C ILE A 395 10.98 18.46 -1.82
N LYS A 396 11.69 17.85 -2.78
CA LYS A 396 12.32 18.53 -3.92
C LYS A 396 11.76 18.08 -5.27
N THR A 397 10.89 17.07 -5.27
CA THR A 397 10.24 16.55 -6.49
C THR A 397 8.96 17.29 -6.78
N SER A 398 8.78 17.74 -8.01
CA SER A 398 7.54 18.38 -8.46
C SER A 398 7.14 17.90 -9.85
N ILE A 399 5.85 17.93 -10.12
CA ILE A 399 5.28 17.70 -11.46
C ILE A 399 4.48 18.94 -11.84
N THR A 400 4.54 19.30 -13.11
CA THR A 400 3.69 20.33 -13.70
C THR A 400 2.51 19.68 -14.42
N ILE A 401 1.32 20.25 -14.22
CA ILE A 401 0.08 19.71 -14.80
C ILE A 401 -0.16 20.27 -16.19
N ASP A 402 0.10 21.55 -16.41
CA ASP A 402 -0.28 22.31 -17.62
C ASP A 402 0.57 22.02 -18.86
N ASN A 403 1.79 21.56 -18.72
CA ASN A 403 2.72 21.40 -19.83
C ASN A 403 3.17 19.95 -20.09
N GLY A 404 2.69 19.02 -19.27
CA GLY A 404 2.99 17.58 -19.42
C GLY A 404 4.47 17.21 -19.33
N GLN A 405 5.35 18.06 -18.77
CA GLN A 405 6.76 17.74 -18.58
C GLN A 405 6.93 16.51 -17.68
N ASN A 406 8.05 15.81 -17.81
CA ASN A 406 8.45 14.75 -16.89
C ASN A 406 8.72 15.31 -15.49
N GLU A 407 8.87 14.43 -14.51
CA GLU A 407 9.22 14.83 -13.14
C GLU A 407 10.56 15.57 -13.14
N ALA A 408 10.55 16.77 -12.61
CA ALA A 408 11.78 17.51 -12.39
C ALA A 408 12.24 17.31 -10.95
N TYR A 409 13.44 16.80 -10.75
CA TYR A 409 14.14 16.94 -9.48
C TYR A 409 14.54 18.41 -9.35
N ALA A 410 13.66 19.17 -8.72
CA ALA A 410 13.80 20.60 -8.59
C ALA A 410 14.76 20.98 -7.45
N GLY A 411 16.05 20.71 -7.59
CA GLY A 411 17.06 21.05 -6.58
C GLY A 411 16.99 22.47 -6.03
N THR A 412 16.42 23.43 -6.79
CA THR A 412 16.20 24.81 -6.36
C THR A 412 14.82 25.37 -6.73
N THR A 413 14.03 24.72 -7.57
CA THR A 413 12.80 25.31 -8.16
C THR A 413 11.61 25.20 -7.20
N ALA A 414 11.24 24.01 -6.76
CA ALA A 414 10.10 23.82 -5.87
C ALA A 414 10.52 22.94 -4.69
N GLN A 415 10.92 23.56 -3.59
CA GLN A 415 11.26 22.89 -2.35
C GLN A 415 10.24 23.26 -1.29
N ILE A 416 9.62 22.24 -0.67
CA ILE A 416 8.55 22.42 0.33
C ILE A 416 8.76 21.46 1.48
N ASP A 417 8.60 21.96 2.70
CA ASP A 417 8.45 21.12 3.89
C ASP A 417 6.96 20.93 4.19
N PHE A 418 6.53 19.69 4.33
CA PHE A 418 5.22 19.34 4.88
C PHE A 418 5.35 19.20 6.40
N ASN A 419 4.78 20.16 7.14
CA ASN A 419 4.80 20.23 8.59
C ASN A 419 3.50 19.69 9.18
N ALA A 420 3.48 19.36 10.47
CA ALA A 420 2.32 18.78 11.14
C ALA A 420 1.01 19.58 10.97
N ASN A 421 1.11 20.91 10.76
CA ASN A 421 -0.03 21.82 10.69
C ASN A 421 -0.09 22.64 9.40
N GLY A 422 0.62 22.22 8.34
CA GLY A 422 0.67 22.95 7.08
C GLY A 422 1.96 22.71 6.32
N PHE A 423 2.38 23.71 5.53
CA PHE A 423 3.59 23.57 4.72
C PHE A 423 4.43 24.86 4.76
N GLN A 424 5.69 24.74 4.43
CA GLN A 424 6.61 25.86 4.29
C GLN A 424 7.34 25.78 2.96
N ILE A 425 7.36 26.90 2.23
CA ILE A 425 8.15 27.04 1.01
C ILE A 425 9.63 27.14 1.41
N LYS A 426 10.49 26.35 0.79
CA LYS A 426 11.94 26.28 1.07
C LYS A 426 12.79 26.74 -0.14
N ALA A 427 12.16 27.28 -1.16
CA ALA A 427 12.80 27.76 -2.37
C ALA A 427 12.64 29.29 -2.50
N SER A 428 13.61 29.95 -3.11
CA SER A 428 13.54 31.36 -3.48
C SER A 428 13.14 31.59 -4.96
N ASN A 429 12.78 30.52 -5.66
CA ASN A 429 12.45 30.55 -7.10
C ASN A 429 11.15 31.31 -7.37
N ASN A 430 11.12 32.11 -8.44
CA ASN A 430 9.97 32.92 -8.83
C ASN A 430 8.72 32.12 -9.21
N ASP A 431 8.84 30.84 -9.56
CA ASP A 431 7.70 30.00 -9.91
C ASP A 431 6.87 29.61 -8.68
N VAL A 432 7.49 29.55 -7.50
CA VAL A 432 6.87 29.12 -6.25
C VAL A 432 6.95 30.15 -5.13
N ASN A 433 7.82 31.17 -5.22
CA ASN A 433 8.07 32.14 -4.13
C ASN A 433 8.52 33.53 -4.61
N ALA A 434 7.97 34.06 -5.70
CA ALA A 434 8.27 35.44 -6.14
C ALA A 434 7.88 36.45 -5.07
N ASN A 435 8.70 37.48 -4.87
CA ASN A 435 8.46 38.52 -3.86
C ASN A 435 7.16 39.27 -4.10
N ASN A 436 6.30 39.33 -3.08
CA ASN A 436 4.99 40.03 -3.13
C ASN A 436 4.03 39.52 -4.22
N VAL A 437 4.18 38.27 -4.67
CA VAL A 437 3.27 37.66 -5.63
C VAL A 437 2.44 36.59 -4.90
N LYS A 438 1.16 36.50 -5.23
CA LYS A 438 0.25 35.50 -4.64
C LYS A 438 0.23 34.22 -5.43
N TYR A 439 -0.05 33.15 -4.68
CA TYR A 439 -0.20 31.78 -5.18
C TYR A 439 -1.49 31.19 -4.63
N ARG A 440 -2.30 30.63 -5.52
CA ARG A 440 -3.54 29.92 -5.19
C ARG A 440 -3.20 28.45 -4.98
N TYR A 441 -3.76 27.82 -3.94
CA TYR A 441 -3.48 26.40 -3.66
C TYR A 441 -4.72 25.63 -3.22
N ILE A 442 -4.68 24.31 -3.44
CA ILE A 442 -5.46 23.32 -2.71
C ILE A 442 -4.50 22.28 -2.12
N ALA A 443 -4.74 21.92 -0.88
CA ALA A 443 -3.97 20.90 -0.15
C ALA A 443 -4.91 19.83 0.40
N PHE A 444 -4.42 18.58 0.41
CA PHE A 444 -5.13 17.43 1.01
C PHE A 444 -4.23 16.71 2.02
N ALA A 445 -4.84 16.20 3.09
CA ALA A 445 -4.25 15.24 4.01
C ALA A 445 -4.37 13.82 3.45
N GLY A 446 -3.53 12.90 3.89
CA GLY A 446 -3.58 11.48 3.51
C GLY A 446 -2.36 11.02 2.72
N GLY A 447 -2.55 10.42 1.56
CA GLY A 447 -1.45 9.85 0.79
C GLY A 447 -0.71 8.77 1.58
N LEU A 448 0.60 8.88 1.78
CA LEU A 448 1.36 7.95 2.62
C LEU A 448 1.00 8.06 4.11
N ASP A 449 0.49 9.20 4.58
CA ASP A 449 0.10 9.36 5.99
C ASP A 449 -1.17 8.59 6.34
N SER A 450 -1.91 8.08 5.34
CA SER A 450 -3.02 7.14 5.54
C SER A 450 -2.58 5.72 5.91
N ILE A 451 -1.35 5.33 5.55
CA ILE A 451 -0.82 3.97 5.75
C ILE A 451 0.43 3.93 6.61
N SER A 452 1.01 5.07 6.95
CA SER A 452 2.23 5.18 7.77
C SER A 452 2.26 6.50 8.52
N THR A 453 2.94 6.51 9.67
CA THR A 453 3.17 7.72 10.46
C THR A 453 4.50 8.35 10.07
N TYR A 454 4.51 9.61 9.66
CA TYR A 454 5.72 10.42 9.57
C TYR A 454 6.15 10.88 10.96
N SER A 455 7.42 10.71 11.30
CA SER A 455 7.94 11.01 12.64
C SER A 455 9.24 11.81 12.57
N THR A 456 9.29 12.87 13.38
CA THR A 456 10.47 13.67 13.68
C THR A 456 10.96 13.45 15.13
N ALA A 457 10.52 12.37 15.78
CA ALA A 457 10.91 12.06 17.16
C ALA A 457 12.38 11.60 17.26
N GLY A 458 12.96 11.11 16.16
CA GLY A 458 14.41 10.88 16.02
C GLY A 458 15.13 12.11 15.48
N THR A 459 16.46 12.04 15.42
CA THR A 459 17.28 13.03 14.71
C THR A 459 17.32 12.78 13.20
N ILE A 460 16.91 11.57 12.78
CA ILE A 460 16.66 11.17 11.40
C ILE A 460 15.15 11.02 11.26
N ASP A 461 14.57 11.74 10.34
CA ASP A 461 13.15 11.61 10.03
C ASP A 461 12.82 10.20 9.54
N SER A 462 11.72 9.64 10.02
CA SER A 462 11.29 8.29 9.65
C SER A 462 9.81 8.25 9.30
N ARG A 463 9.45 7.22 8.52
CA ARG A 463 8.07 6.76 8.37
C ARG A 463 7.98 5.36 8.94
N PHE A 464 6.96 5.13 9.75
CA PHE A 464 6.70 3.79 10.25
C PHE A 464 5.21 3.44 10.21
N LYS A 465 4.93 2.14 10.10
CA LYS A 465 3.64 1.54 10.41
C LYS A 465 3.87 0.55 11.53
N ALA A 466 3.09 0.65 12.60
CA ALA A 466 3.33 -0.12 13.82
C ALA A 466 2.04 -0.64 14.42
N ASN A 467 2.03 -1.94 14.73
CA ASN A 467 1.04 -2.60 15.57
C ASN A 467 1.60 -2.76 16.98
N THR A 468 1.26 -1.85 17.88
CA THR A 468 1.76 -1.86 19.25
C THR A 468 1.18 -3.02 20.08
N THR A 469 0.01 -3.52 19.71
CA THR A 469 -0.64 -4.69 20.35
C THR A 469 0.17 -5.95 20.08
N TYR A 470 0.67 -6.12 18.87
CA TYR A 470 1.47 -7.26 18.44
C TYR A 470 2.98 -6.99 18.47
N GLY A 471 3.40 -5.79 18.85
CA GLY A 471 4.81 -5.44 19.05
C GLY A 471 5.65 -5.57 17.77
N GLN A 472 5.12 -5.10 16.65
CA GLN A 472 5.74 -5.21 15.34
C GLN A 472 5.60 -3.91 14.56
N SER A 473 6.65 -3.54 13.81
CA SER A 473 6.62 -2.37 12.92
C SER A 473 7.55 -2.50 11.73
N ILE A 474 7.19 -1.81 10.67
CA ILE A 474 8.07 -1.52 9.54
C ILE A 474 8.43 -0.04 9.58
N VAL A 475 9.67 0.28 9.20
CA VAL A 475 10.24 1.63 9.27
C VAL A 475 10.97 1.93 7.96
N SER A 476 10.80 3.13 7.44
CA SER A 476 11.60 3.66 6.33
C SER A 476 12.26 4.98 6.75
N TYR A 477 13.50 5.20 6.33
CA TYR A 477 14.24 6.43 6.59
C TYR A 477 15.32 6.68 5.52
N ILE A 478 15.82 7.92 5.48
CA ILE A 478 16.96 8.28 4.65
C ILE A 478 18.17 8.44 5.59
N GLY A 479 19.25 7.74 5.27
CA GLY A 479 20.50 7.84 6.02
C GLY A 479 21.16 9.21 5.87
N THR A 480 21.90 9.63 6.88
CA THR A 480 22.59 10.94 6.92
C THR A 480 24.12 10.83 6.89
N GLY A 481 24.66 9.61 6.86
CA GLY A 481 26.09 9.36 6.99
C GLY A 481 26.67 9.70 8.38
N ALA A 482 25.81 10.05 9.34
CA ALA A 482 26.17 10.44 10.68
C ALA A 482 25.36 9.69 11.73
N THR A 483 25.88 9.62 12.96
CA THR A 483 25.15 9.08 14.10
C THR A 483 23.81 9.79 14.27
N GLY A 484 22.75 9.01 14.42
CA GLY A 484 21.40 9.53 14.56
C GLY A 484 20.42 8.53 15.15
N THR A 485 19.23 9.01 15.48
CA THR A 485 18.16 8.20 16.05
C THR A 485 16.98 8.14 15.08
N VAL A 486 16.38 6.95 14.95
CA VAL A 486 15.26 6.66 14.04
C VAL A 486 14.07 6.18 14.86
N ALA A 487 12.90 6.80 14.70
CA ALA A 487 11.68 6.39 15.38
C ALA A 487 11.05 5.14 14.74
N HIS A 488 10.50 4.23 15.58
CA HIS A 488 9.97 2.93 15.13
C HIS A 488 8.51 2.65 15.53
N GLY A 489 7.90 3.46 16.38
CA GLY A 489 6.47 3.38 16.70
C GLY A 489 5.99 2.21 17.55
N LEU A 490 6.85 1.30 18.02
CA LEU A 490 6.46 0.06 18.72
C LEU A 490 5.82 0.25 20.11
N GLY A 491 5.94 1.44 20.71
CA GLY A 491 5.49 1.66 22.10
C GLY A 491 6.34 0.94 23.15
N GLY A 492 7.51 0.43 22.78
CA GLY A 492 8.50 -0.24 23.64
C GLY A 492 9.74 -0.59 22.84
N ALA A 493 10.86 -0.87 23.51
CA ALA A 493 12.12 -1.17 22.84
C ALA A 493 12.01 -2.43 21.94
N PRO A 494 12.49 -2.39 20.69
CA PRO A 494 12.57 -3.58 19.86
C PRO A 494 13.61 -4.56 20.45
N GLU A 495 13.33 -5.84 20.33
CA GLU A 495 14.23 -6.93 20.75
C GLU A 495 14.89 -7.62 19.54
N PHE A 496 14.35 -7.36 18.34
CA PHE A 496 14.88 -7.88 17.09
C PHE A 496 14.63 -6.88 15.99
N VAL A 497 15.69 -6.48 15.28
CA VAL A 497 15.64 -5.51 14.19
C VAL A 497 16.35 -6.07 12.98
N ILE A 498 15.73 -5.99 11.82
CA ILE A 498 16.35 -6.23 10.51
C ILE A 498 16.42 -4.90 9.78
N ILE A 499 17.58 -4.52 9.27
CA ILE A 499 17.75 -3.33 8.40
C ILE A 499 18.30 -3.74 7.06
N LYS A 500 17.78 -3.13 5.99
CA LYS A 500 18.28 -3.29 4.63
C LYS A 500 18.30 -1.95 3.89
N ARG A 501 19.41 -1.67 3.25
CA ARG A 501 19.53 -0.60 2.27
C ARG A 501 18.78 -1.00 0.98
N LYS A 502 17.90 -0.11 0.46
CA LYS A 502 17.02 -0.38 -0.68
C LYS A 502 17.61 0.05 -2.03
N ASP A 503 18.42 1.09 -2.03
CA ASP A 503 18.92 1.81 -3.22
C ASP A 503 20.33 1.39 -3.65
N ALA A 504 20.95 0.48 -2.92
CA ALA A 504 22.26 -0.06 -3.23
C ALA A 504 22.46 -1.45 -2.64
N ALA A 505 23.40 -2.19 -3.25
CA ALA A 505 23.81 -3.49 -2.74
C ALA A 505 24.51 -3.32 -1.38
N ASP A 506 23.95 -3.94 -0.36
CA ASP A 506 24.50 -3.92 1.01
C ASP A 506 23.96 -5.09 1.84
N ASN A 507 24.48 -5.28 3.06
CA ASN A 507 24.10 -6.38 3.94
C ASN A 507 22.68 -6.22 4.49
N TRP A 508 22.01 -7.34 4.74
CA TRP A 508 20.84 -7.43 5.63
C TRP A 508 21.34 -7.52 7.07
N VAL A 509 21.34 -6.42 7.77
CA VAL A 509 21.81 -6.33 9.15
C VAL A 509 20.72 -6.80 10.10
N VAL A 510 21.06 -7.73 11.00
CA VAL A 510 20.17 -8.21 12.05
C VAL A 510 20.78 -7.92 13.40
N GLN A 511 20.02 -7.27 14.27
CA GLN A 511 20.46 -6.94 15.62
C GLN A 511 19.37 -7.21 16.65
N ARG A 512 19.76 -7.81 17.79
CA ARG A 512 18.90 -8.14 18.93
C ARG A 512 19.32 -7.44 20.24
N GLN A 513 20.55 -6.98 20.28
CA GLN A 513 21.14 -6.30 21.44
C GLN A 513 22.24 -5.35 20.97
N THR A 514 22.66 -4.46 21.81
CA THR A 514 23.72 -3.50 21.49
C THR A 514 25.07 -4.17 21.28
N GLY A 515 25.86 -3.67 20.32
CA GLY A 515 27.25 -4.04 20.11
C GLY A 515 27.52 -5.34 19.35
N ASN A 516 26.50 -6.12 19.00
CA ASN A 516 26.65 -7.35 18.21
C ASN A 516 25.67 -7.41 17.05
N ILE A 517 26.13 -7.92 15.91
CA ILE A 517 25.33 -8.06 14.70
C ILE A 517 25.37 -9.48 14.14
N LEU A 518 24.32 -9.79 13.42
CA LEU A 518 24.22 -10.89 12.46
C LEU A 518 23.92 -10.34 11.08
N THR A 519 24.16 -11.11 10.05
CA THR A 519 23.74 -10.79 8.68
C THR A 519 22.79 -11.90 8.18
N LEU A 520 21.62 -11.48 7.65
CA LEU A 520 20.58 -12.47 7.29
C LEU A 520 20.99 -13.29 6.07
N GLN A 521 21.73 -12.71 5.11
CA GLN A 521 22.18 -13.42 3.90
C GLN A 521 23.40 -14.33 4.11
N THR A 522 24.02 -14.36 5.30
CA THR A 522 25.20 -15.19 5.56
C THR A 522 24.94 -16.25 6.63
N ASN A 523 25.92 -17.14 6.79
CA ASN A 523 25.94 -18.15 7.84
C ASN A 523 26.89 -17.77 9.00
N ASN A 524 27.43 -16.56 9.06
CA ASN A 524 28.36 -16.12 10.07
C ASN A 524 27.77 -16.18 11.48
N ALA A 525 28.62 -16.42 12.46
CA ALA A 525 28.29 -16.23 13.88
C ALA A 525 28.07 -14.74 14.18
N GLU A 526 27.46 -14.44 15.33
CA GLU A 526 27.30 -13.09 15.85
C GLU A 526 28.67 -12.44 16.07
N GLY A 527 28.88 -11.26 15.51
CA GLY A 527 30.11 -10.49 15.57
C GLY A 527 29.95 -9.18 16.30
N ALA A 528 30.97 -8.75 17.05
CA ALA A 528 30.98 -7.43 17.65
C ALA A 528 31.12 -6.35 16.57
N SER A 529 30.32 -5.29 16.67
CA SER A 529 30.45 -4.11 15.81
C SER A 529 29.81 -2.88 16.45
N ASP A 530 30.54 -1.78 16.44
CA ASP A 530 30.15 -0.54 17.09
C ASP A 530 29.50 0.47 16.12
N ASN A 531 29.46 0.16 14.79
CA ASN A 531 29.03 1.11 13.76
C ASN A 531 27.59 0.88 13.26
N PHE A 532 26.82 -0.04 13.87
CA PHE A 532 25.45 -0.37 13.46
C PHE A 532 24.43 0.25 14.43
N ILE A 533 23.60 -0.55 15.07
CA ILE A 533 22.62 -0.06 16.05
C ILE A 533 23.28 -0.06 17.44
N GLN A 534 23.41 1.09 18.05
CA GLN A 534 24.03 1.25 19.37
C GLN A 534 23.03 1.14 20.51
N THR A 535 21.79 1.59 20.32
CA THR A 535 20.76 1.46 21.35
C THR A 535 19.43 1.08 20.71
N LEU A 536 18.69 0.23 21.42
CA LEU A 536 17.32 -0.12 21.12
C LEU A 536 16.44 0.54 22.19
N GLY A 537 16.07 1.80 21.98
CA GLY A 537 15.24 2.57 22.91
C GLY A 537 13.74 2.28 22.75
N SER A 538 12.91 2.81 23.67
CA SER A 538 11.47 2.57 23.67
C SER A 538 10.72 3.26 22.52
N SER A 539 11.29 4.33 21.97
CA SER A 539 10.70 5.12 20.88
C SER A 539 11.58 5.21 19.64
N THR A 540 12.90 5.10 19.81
CA THR A 540 13.89 5.20 18.73
C THR A 540 14.98 4.15 18.91
N PHE A 541 15.62 3.75 17.80
CA PHE A 541 16.93 3.10 17.85
C PHE A 541 18.01 4.06 17.34
N THR A 542 19.23 3.92 17.86
CA THR A 542 20.37 4.80 17.52
C THR A 542 21.29 4.09 16.53
N LEU A 543 21.64 4.76 15.45
CA LEU A 543 22.61 4.32 14.44
C LEU A 543 23.98 4.98 14.68
N GLY A 544 25.06 4.18 14.69
CA GLY A 544 26.41 4.63 14.95
C GLY A 544 26.67 5.01 16.44
N ASP A 545 27.94 5.08 16.85
CA ASP A 545 28.34 5.26 18.24
C ASP A 545 28.75 6.71 18.58
N GLY A 546 28.72 7.63 17.63
CA GLY A 546 29.18 9.01 17.79
C GLY A 546 30.67 9.19 17.62
N SER A 547 31.46 8.12 17.66
CA SER A 547 32.93 8.14 17.50
C SER A 547 33.35 7.81 16.07
N ASN A 548 32.60 6.94 15.43
CA ASN A 548 32.76 6.52 14.03
C ASN A 548 31.49 6.80 13.24
N ALA A 549 31.61 7.05 11.93
CA ALA A 549 30.46 7.10 11.04
C ALA A 549 29.71 5.75 11.08
N PRO A 550 28.35 5.74 11.06
CA PRO A 550 27.61 4.52 10.93
C PRO A 550 27.99 3.75 9.67
N ASP A 551 27.87 2.40 9.71
CA ASP A 551 28.10 1.57 8.53
C ASP A 551 27.11 1.90 7.42
N SER A 552 27.55 1.83 6.18
CA SER A 552 26.73 2.10 4.98
C SER A 552 25.49 1.19 4.87
N ALA A 553 25.56 0.01 5.45
CA ALA A 553 24.44 -0.92 5.51
C ALA A 553 23.25 -0.44 6.36
N VAL A 554 23.47 0.59 7.20
CA VAL A 554 22.42 1.15 8.07
C VAL A 554 22.22 2.66 7.94
N CYS A 555 23.20 3.45 7.49
CA CYS A 555 23.08 4.92 7.48
C CYS A 555 24.03 5.65 6.51
N ALA A 556 24.20 5.20 5.27
CA ALA A 556 24.91 6.00 4.25
C ALA A 556 24.20 7.33 3.99
N ASP A 557 24.96 8.39 3.71
CA ASP A 557 24.38 9.70 3.36
C ASP A 557 23.52 9.62 2.10
N GLY A 558 22.26 10.03 2.23
CA GLY A 558 21.24 9.94 1.17
C GLY A 558 20.74 8.51 0.86
N GLY A 559 21.26 7.47 1.53
CA GLY A 559 20.82 6.08 1.32
C GLY A 559 19.39 5.84 1.80
N GLU A 560 18.63 5.04 1.08
CA GLU A 560 17.26 4.66 1.43
C GLU A 560 17.24 3.34 2.19
N TYR A 561 16.56 3.33 3.35
CA TYR A 561 16.52 2.17 4.24
C TYR A 561 15.12 1.70 4.54
N PHE A 562 15.01 0.39 4.71
CA PHE A 562 13.88 -0.34 5.24
C PHE A 562 14.33 -1.06 6.51
N ALA A 563 13.50 -1.01 7.57
CA ALA A 563 13.73 -1.78 8.79
C ALA A 563 12.46 -2.47 9.25
N ILE A 564 12.61 -3.67 9.82
CA ILE A 564 11.55 -4.40 10.48
C ILE A 564 11.94 -4.50 11.96
N CYS A 565 11.03 -4.14 12.85
CA CYS A 565 11.27 -4.16 14.28
C CYS A 565 10.23 -5.04 14.98
N TRP A 566 10.68 -5.93 15.88
CA TRP A 566 9.81 -6.76 16.70
C TRP A 566 10.22 -6.70 18.17
N ARG A 567 9.22 -6.83 19.04
CA ARG A 567 9.39 -7.08 20.47
C ARG A 567 8.49 -8.24 20.91
N SER A 568 8.86 -8.92 22.00
CA SER A 568 8.08 -10.01 22.54
C SER A 568 6.73 -9.51 23.09
N ILE A 569 5.66 -10.24 22.76
CA ILE A 569 4.29 -10.04 23.27
C ILE A 569 3.77 -11.34 23.84
N THR A 570 3.32 -11.32 25.09
CA THR A 570 2.83 -12.51 25.78
C THR A 570 1.69 -13.20 25.01
N GLY A 571 1.85 -14.49 24.78
CA GLY A 571 0.88 -15.31 24.04
C GLY A 571 0.88 -15.11 22.52
N TYR A 572 1.77 -14.26 21.97
CA TYR A 572 1.82 -14.02 20.53
C TYR A 572 3.23 -14.12 19.93
N SER A 573 4.22 -13.44 20.49
CA SER A 573 5.58 -13.47 19.94
C SER A 573 6.63 -13.58 21.03
N LYS A 574 7.75 -14.21 20.72
CA LYS A 574 8.88 -14.33 21.64
C LYS A 574 10.21 -14.28 20.90
N ILE A 575 11.10 -13.43 21.37
CA ILE A 575 12.50 -13.36 20.96
C ILE A 575 13.35 -13.80 22.14
N GLY A 576 14.34 -14.65 21.90
CA GLY A 576 15.18 -15.14 22.97
C GLY A 576 16.34 -15.99 22.49
N THR A 577 17.01 -16.61 23.45
CA THR A 577 18.11 -17.54 23.19
C THR A 577 17.93 -18.83 23.98
N TYR A 578 18.54 -19.89 23.47
CA TYR A 578 18.72 -21.14 24.20
C TYR A 578 20.12 -21.72 23.92
N THR A 579 20.55 -22.63 24.75
CA THR A 579 21.81 -23.37 24.56
C THR A 579 21.50 -24.81 24.18
N GLY A 580 22.11 -25.29 23.10
CA GLY A 580 22.01 -26.67 22.66
C GLY A 580 22.73 -27.63 23.63
N ASN A 581 22.29 -28.87 23.67
CA ASN A 581 22.87 -29.93 24.51
C ASN A 581 23.47 -31.11 23.71
N GLY A 582 23.42 -31.05 22.38
CA GLY A 582 23.94 -32.10 21.50
C GLY A 582 23.21 -33.42 21.58
N ASP A 583 22.02 -33.50 22.18
CA ASP A 583 21.25 -34.70 22.34
C ASP A 583 20.09 -34.77 21.35
N GLY A 584 19.77 -35.96 20.84
CA GLY A 584 18.63 -36.16 19.94
C GLY A 584 17.27 -35.88 20.57
N ASP A 585 17.18 -35.86 21.90
CA ASP A 585 16.04 -35.34 22.67
C ASP A 585 16.45 -34.08 23.42
N GLY A 586 16.57 -32.99 22.66
CA GLY A 586 17.16 -31.74 23.09
C GLY A 586 16.29 -30.91 24.02
N PRO A 587 16.73 -29.69 24.32
CA PRO A 587 16.03 -28.81 25.25
C PRO A 587 14.64 -28.41 24.75
N THR A 588 13.74 -28.23 25.72
CA THR A 588 12.42 -27.63 25.53
C THR A 588 12.54 -26.12 25.79
N VAL A 589 12.12 -25.30 24.81
CA VAL A 589 12.11 -23.84 24.93
C VAL A 589 10.68 -23.38 25.15
N THR A 590 10.44 -22.76 26.32
CA THR A 590 9.11 -22.26 26.70
C THR A 590 8.88 -20.87 26.14
N LEU A 591 7.83 -20.72 25.35
CA LEU A 591 7.37 -19.46 24.77
C LEU A 591 6.16 -18.89 25.51
N GLY A 592 5.30 -19.76 26.07
CA GLY A 592 3.99 -19.41 26.61
C GLY A 592 2.85 -19.55 25.58
N PHE A 593 3.16 -20.06 24.39
CA PHE A 593 2.23 -20.35 23.29
C PHE A 593 2.83 -21.40 22.36
N GLN A 594 2.00 -22.02 21.54
CA GLN A 594 2.45 -22.88 20.45
C GLN A 594 2.92 -22.00 19.29
N PRO A 595 4.17 -22.15 18.79
CA PRO A 595 4.62 -21.36 17.65
C PRO A 595 3.99 -21.87 16.35
N ALA A 596 3.62 -20.94 15.49
CA ALA A 596 3.29 -21.20 14.09
C ALA A 596 4.45 -20.88 13.15
N PHE A 597 5.33 -19.96 13.57
CA PHE A 597 6.57 -19.58 12.89
C PHE A 597 7.73 -19.64 13.86
N LEU A 598 8.85 -20.15 13.41
CA LEU A 598 10.08 -20.22 14.20
C LEU A 598 11.30 -20.02 13.31
N LEU A 599 12.03 -18.93 13.55
CA LEU A 599 13.33 -18.65 12.95
C LEU A 599 14.42 -18.90 13.98
N ILE A 600 15.41 -19.72 13.66
CA ILE A 600 16.55 -20.04 14.53
C ILE A 600 17.86 -19.71 13.84
N LYS A 601 18.83 -19.18 14.62
CA LYS A 601 20.20 -18.90 14.16
C LYS A 601 21.20 -19.30 15.23
N PRO A 602 22.17 -20.18 14.96
CA PRO A 602 23.35 -20.33 15.80
C PRO A 602 24.09 -18.98 15.93
N SER A 603 24.05 -18.37 17.12
CA SER A 603 24.68 -17.06 17.33
C SER A 603 26.15 -17.17 17.73
N SER A 604 26.53 -18.22 18.47
CA SER A 604 27.94 -18.46 18.87
C SER A 604 28.74 -19.32 17.90
N ALA A 605 28.12 -19.81 16.82
CA ALA A 605 28.76 -20.66 15.82
C ALA A 605 28.34 -20.27 14.40
N GLN A 606 29.16 -20.65 13.41
CA GLN A 606 28.87 -20.43 12.02
C GLN A 606 27.94 -21.53 11.50
N ASP A 607 26.69 -21.19 11.20
CA ASP A 607 25.72 -22.07 10.51
C ASP A 607 24.57 -21.22 9.93
N HIS A 608 23.67 -21.85 9.17
CA HIS A 608 22.58 -21.19 8.46
C HIS A 608 21.45 -20.71 9.40
N TRP A 609 20.66 -19.78 8.90
CA TRP A 609 19.36 -19.45 9.44
C TRP A 609 18.38 -20.57 9.11
N ASN A 610 17.68 -21.09 10.11
CA ASN A 610 16.73 -22.18 9.97
C ASN A 610 15.31 -21.68 10.22
N LEU A 611 14.40 -21.89 9.25
CA LEU A 611 13.03 -21.41 9.31
C LEU A 611 12.03 -22.56 9.20
N TYR A 612 11.14 -22.62 10.21
CA TYR A 612 10.07 -23.59 10.33
C TYR A 612 8.72 -22.88 10.49
N ASP A 613 7.64 -23.50 10.03
CA ASP A 613 6.26 -23.10 10.32
C ASP A 613 5.31 -24.28 10.40
N SER A 614 4.17 -24.08 11.08
CA SER A 614 3.15 -25.10 11.28
C SER A 614 2.39 -25.42 10.00
N THR A 615 2.27 -24.47 9.08
CA THR A 615 1.50 -24.63 7.84
C THR A 615 2.17 -25.62 6.87
N ARG A 616 3.50 -25.58 6.74
CA ARG A 616 4.26 -26.56 5.93
C ARG A 616 4.48 -27.89 6.64
N SER A 617 4.45 -27.90 7.97
CA SER A 617 4.63 -29.08 8.81
C SER A 617 3.61 -29.07 9.95
N PRO A 618 2.32 -29.38 9.68
CA PRO A 618 1.25 -29.25 10.68
C PRO A 618 1.33 -30.30 11.80
N ILE A 619 1.99 -31.42 11.55
CA ILE A 619 2.05 -32.56 12.50
C ILE A 619 3.44 -32.66 13.08
N ASN A 620 3.53 -32.75 14.41
CA ASN A 620 4.75 -33.12 15.12
C ASN A 620 5.19 -34.53 14.73
N GLY A 621 6.49 -34.72 14.61
CA GLY A 621 7.04 -36.01 14.22
C GLY A 621 8.44 -35.90 13.63
N SER A 622 8.88 -37.00 13.02
CA SER A 622 10.27 -37.20 12.66
C SER A 622 10.89 -36.28 11.63
N LYS A 623 10.12 -35.44 10.95
CA LYS A 623 10.68 -34.52 9.92
C LYS A 623 9.90 -33.23 9.86
N LYS A 624 10.61 -32.11 9.85
CA LYS A 624 10.06 -30.77 9.62
C LYS A 624 10.58 -30.21 8.30
N LYS A 625 9.70 -29.53 7.58
CA LYS A 625 10.06 -28.83 6.35
C LYS A 625 10.92 -27.63 6.68
N LEU A 626 12.18 -27.66 6.27
CA LEU A 626 13.18 -26.63 6.55
C LEU A 626 13.43 -25.74 5.35
N LEU A 627 13.47 -24.44 5.58
CA LEU A 627 13.94 -23.42 4.64
C LEU A 627 15.07 -22.62 5.28
N PHE A 628 15.95 -22.07 4.43
CA PHE A 628 17.09 -21.27 4.85
C PHE A 628 16.94 -19.85 4.30
N PRO A 629 16.63 -18.83 5.12
CA PRO A 629 16.52 -17.42 4.66
C PRO A 629 17.75 -16.89 3.92
N ASN A 630 18.91 -17.41 4.20
CA ASN A 630 20.19 -17.04 3.57
C ASN A 630 20.57 -17.92 2.37
N ARG A 631 19.61 -18.66 1.79
CA ARG A 631 19.82 -19.53 0.63
C ARG A 631 18.62 -19.60 -0.30
N ASN A 632 18.89 -19.85 -1.56
CA ASN A 632 17.87 -20.12 -2.57
C ASN A 632 17.47 -21.60 -2.70
N ASN A 633 17.92 -22.48 -1.78
CA ASN A 633 17.64 -23.90 -1.81
C ASN A 633 16.14 -24.19 -1.79
N ALA A 634 15.78 -25.32 -2.42
CA ALA A 634 14.44 -25.90 -2.26
C ALA A 634 14.19 -26.31 -0.81
N GLU A 635 12.91 -26.36 -0.43
CA GLU A 635 12.48 -26.97 0.83
C GLU A 635 13.01 -28.39 0.94
N ALA A 636 13.51 -28.74 2.10
CA ALA A 636 14.03 -30.06 2.36
C ALA A 636 13.36 -30.67 3.61
N ASP A 637 13.12 -31.98 3.56
CA ASP A 637 12.91 -32.77 4.77
C ASP A 637 14.24 -32.88 5.50
N SER A 638 14.34 -32.24 6.64
CA SER A 638 15.58 -32.12 7.40
C SER A 638 15.66 -33.14 8.54
N SER A 639 16.88 -33.60 8.85
CA SER A 639 17.17 -34.31 10.12
C SER A 639 17.15 -33.35 11.31
N GLN A 640 17.07 -32.03 11.08
CA GLN A 640 16.93 -31.01 12.12
C GLN A 640 15.46 -30.94 12.58
N ASN A 641 15.03 -31.92 13.35
CA ASN A 641 13.64 -32.05 13.77
C ASN A 641 13.31 -31.15 14.97
N ILE A 642 12.14 -30.57 14.95
CA ILE A 642 11.57 -29.74 16.03
C ILE A 642 10.10 -30.09 16.19
N ASP A 643 9.64 -30.26 17.42
CA ASP A 643 8.23 -30.36 17.74
C ASP A 643 7.69 -29.05 18.27
N PHE A 644 6.58 -28.57 17.71
CA PHE A 644 5.83 -27.45 18.22
C PHE A 644 4.83 -27.94 19.26
N ILE A 645 5.01 -27.52 20.49
CA ILE A 645 4.17 -27.95 21.64
C ILE A 645 3.34 -26.75 22.11
N SER A 646 2.27 -27.01 22.85
CA SER A 646 1.31 -25.97 23.31
C SER A 646 1.96 -24.81 24.08
N THR A 647 3.12 -25.03 24.68
CA THR A 647 3.84 -24.02 25.48
C THR A 647 5.12 -23.51 24.83
N GLY A 648 5.49 -24.00 23.63
CA GLY A 648 6.72 -23.61 22.94
C GLY A 648 7.18 -24.64 21.91
N PHE A 649 8.48 -24.95 21.89
CA PHE A 649 9.03 -25.95 20.98
C PHE A 649 10.07 -26.81 21.68
N GLN A 650 10.23 -28.04 21.20
CA GLN A 650 11.25 -28.98 21.66
C GLN A 650 12.13 -29.40 20.49
N LEU A 651 13.44 -29.39 20.71
CA LEU A 651 14.40 -29.86 19.73
C LEU A 651 14.43 -31.41 19.74
N LYS A 652 14.37 -32.00 18.56
CA LYS A 652 14.36 -33.46 18.36
C LYS A 652 15.50 -33.90 17.44
N SER A 653 16.66 -33.30 17.64
CA SER A 653 17.86 -33.55 16.83
C SER A 653 19.12 -33.12 17.58
N ASP A 654 20.20 -33.80 17.37
CA ASP A 654 21.56 -33.46 17.80
C ASP A 654 22.32 -32.58 16.79
N ASN A 655 21.67 -32.17 15.70
CA ASN A 655 22.29 -31.40 14.62
C ASN A 655 22.76 -30.04 15.11
N SER A 656 24.01 -29.67 14.81
CA SER A 656 24.63 -28.39 15.20
C SER A 656 23.93 -27.16 14.66
N GLY A 657 23.14 -27.27 13.58
CA GLY A 657 22.34 -26.17 13.05
C GLY A 657 21.25 -25.67 14.01
N ILE A 658 20.79 -26.54 14.94
CA ILE A 658 19.74 -26.21 15.93
C ILE A 658 20.05 -26.65 17.35
N ASN A 659 20.92 -27.65 17.59
CA ASN A 659 21.13 -28.24 18.91
C ASN A 659 22.56 -28.74 19.17
N GLY A 660 23.59 -28.12 18.60
CA GLY A 660 24.99 -28.49 18.95
C GLY A 660 25.30 -28.23 20.42
N ASP A 661 26.08 -29.10 21.03
CA ASP A 661 26.47 -28.99 22.45
C ASP A 661 27.18 -27.67 22.76
N GLY A 662 26.70 -26.94 23.76
CA GLY A 662 27.23 -25.66 24.19
C GLY A 662 27.02 -24.49 23.21
N ILE A 663 26.41 -24.71 22.07
CA ILE A 663 26.13 -23.62 21.07
C ILE A 663 24.92 -22.81 21.54
N THR A 664 25.07 -21.48 21.52
CA THR A 664 23.96 -20.55 21.78
C THR A 664 23.20 -20.25 20.49
N TYR A 665 21.89 -20.35 20.54
CA TYR A 665 20.97 -20.08 19.44
C TYR A 665 20.06 -18.90 19.75
N LEU A 666 19.93 -17.99 18.80
CA LEU A 666 18.90 -16.95 18.76
C LEU A 666 17.64 -17.56 18.14
N TYR A 667 16.46 -17.19 18.65
CA TYR A 667 15.19 -17.50 18.02
C TYR A 667 14.24 -16.31 17.98
N LEU A 668 13.37 -16.32 16.96
CA LEU A 668 12.21 -15.45 16.79
C LEU A 668 11.00 -16.35 16.50
N ALA A 669 9.96 -16.25 17.31
CA ALA A 669 8.77 -17.11 17.20
C ALA A 669 7.49 -16.26 17.22
N PHE A 670 6.51 -16.69 16.41
CA PHE A 670 5.15 -16.13 16.39
C PHE A 670 4.11 -17.23 16.53
N ALA A 671 3.01 -16.92 17.24
CA ALA A 671 1.79 -17.71 17.22
C ALA A 671 0.97 -17.34 15.98
N ASP A 672 0.27 -18.31 15.40
CA ASP A 672 -0.85 -18.06 14.48
C ASP A 672 -2.15 -18.20 15.28
N LYS A 673 -2.82 -17.11 15.53
CA LYS A 673 -4.05 -17.10 16.31
C LYS A 673 -5.28 -17.51 15.52
N ARG A 674 -5.17 -17.77 14.21
CA ARG A 674 -6.29 -18.29 13.39
C ARG A 674 -6.80 -19.62 13.92
N GLU A 675 -5.91 -20.51 14.39
CA GLU A 675 -6.31 -21.78 15.04
C GLU A 675 -7.23 -21.56 16.25
N TYR A 676 -7.12 -20.41 16.91
CA TYR A 676 -7.94 -20.10 18.09
C TYR A 676 -9.21 -19.31 17.73
N ALA A 677 -9.22 -18.55 16.65
CA ALA A 677 -10.38 -17.72 16.25
C ALA A 677 -11.60 -18.56 15.89
N TYR A 678 -11.41 -19.75 15.34
CA TYR A 678 -12.51 -20.66 14.99
C TYR A 678 -13.19 -21.32 16.21
N TRP A 679 -12.53 -21.33 17.35
CA TRP A 679 -13.00 -21.97 18.57
C TRP A 679 -13.42 -20.98 19.67
N LEU A 680 -13.12 -19.71 19.48
CA LEU A 680 -13.41 -18.68 20.45
C LEU A 680 -14.88 -18.25 20.37
N ASP A 681 -15.54 -18.20 21.53
CA ASP A 681 -16.85 -17.58 21.66
C ASP A 681 -16.74 -16.05 21.52
N GLN A 682 -17.10 -15.54 20.34
CA GLN A 682 -17.07 -14.12 20.02
C GLN A 682 -18.18 -13.32 20.71
N SER A 683 -19.04 -13.98 21.50
CA SER A 683 -20.11 -13.32 22.27
C SER A 683 -19.59 -12.54 23.48
N GLY A 684 -18.34 -12.73 23.86
CA GLY A 684 -17.76 -12.17 25.09
C GLY A 684 -18.08 -12.97 26.35
N ASN A 685 -18.73 -14.13 26.26
CA ASN A 685 -19.11 -14.98 27.39
C ASN A 685 -18.09 -16.08 27.73
N ASN A 686 -16.97 -16.16 26.98
CA ASN A 686 -15.89 -17.14 27.13
C ASN A 686 -16.36 -18.60 27.06
N ASN A 687 -17.37 -18.91 26.25
CA ASN A 687 -17.81 -20.27 25.98
C ASN A 687 -16.99 -20.90 24.84
N ASP A 688 -15.68 -20.81 24.93
CA ASP A 688 -14.77 -21.30 23.90
C ASP A 688 -14.90 -22.82 23.73
N TRP A 689 -14.85 -23.25 22.47
CA TRP A 689 -14.82 -24.66 22.13
C TRP A 689 -13.39 -25.20 22.24
N THR A 690 -13.26 -26.42 22.71
CA THR A 690 -11.99 -27.12 22.67
C THR A 690 -11.96 -28.03 21.45
N SER A 691 -11.02 -27.80 20.53
CA SER A 691 -10.85 -28.66 19.35
C SER A 691 -10.31 -30.03 19.78
N VAL A 692 -10.86 -31.12 19.23
CA VAL A 692 -10.37 -32.46 19.40
C VAL A 692 -10.07 -33.06 18.04
N ALA A 693 -8.78 -33.27 17.76
CA ALA A 693 -8.28 -33.87 16.52
C ALA A 693 -8.64 -33.07 15.23
N LEU A 694 -8.90 -31.76 15.34
CA LEU A 694 -9.04 -30.86 14.17
C LEU A 694 -7.68 -30.25 13.87
N THR A 695 -7.36 -30.16 12.59
CA THR A 695 -6.13 -29.61 12.05
C THR A 695 -6.46 -28.50 11.04
N GLU A 696 -5.47 -27.74 10.56
CA GLU A 696 -5.68 -26.74 9.50
C GLU A 696 -6.26 -27.36 8.21
N SER A 697 -6.01 -28.63 7.95
CA SER A 697 -6.61 -29.32 6.80
C SER A 697 -8.12 -29.56 6.94
N ASP A 698 -8.69 -29.36 8.13
CA ASP A 698 -10.12 -29.46 8.40
C ASP A 698 -10.83 -28.09 8.30
N ILE A 699 -10.07 -27.02 8.10
CA ILE A 699 -10.60 -25.66 7.93
C ILE A 699 -10.99 -25.45 6.47
N MET A 700 -12.24 -25.12 6.25
CA MET A 700 -12.81 -24.90 4.93
C MET A 700 -13.07 -23.42 4.66
N LEU A 701 -12.95 -23.03 3.40
CA LEU A 701 -13.42 -21.72 2.92
C LEU A 701 -14.97 -21.65 2.78
N ASP A 702 -15.66 -22.78 3.00
CA ASP A 702 -17.11 -22.84 2.99
C ASP A 702 -17.69 -22.21 4.27
N ASN A 703 -18.41 -21.13 4.10
CA ASN A 703 -19.11 -20.41 5.16
C ASN A 703 -20.45 -19.89 4.65
N PRO A 704 -21.36 -19.39 5.50
CA PRO A 704 -22.68 -18.96 5.05
C PRO A 704 -22.71 -17.87 3.98
N SER A 705 -21.63 -17.10 3.82
CA SER A 705 -21.48 -16.08 2.78
C SER A 705 -20.65 -16.55 1.57
N ASN A 706 -19.94 -17.67 1.70
CA ASN A 706 -19.14 -18.27 0.65
C ASN A 706 -19.38 -19.79 0.65
N ASN A 707 -20.62 -20.17 0.37
CA ASN A 707 -21.08 -21.55 0.43
C ASN A 707 -20.92 -22.20 -0.96
N PHE A 708 -20.15 -23.26 -1.01
CA PHE A 708 -19.95 -24.06 -2.21
C PHE A 708 -20.25 -25.55 -1.96
N CYS A 709 -20.49 -26.27 -3.03
CA CYS A 709 -20.82 -27.67 -2.97
C CYS A 709 -19.62 -28.49 -2.52
N THR A 710 -19.80 -29.28 -1.45
CA THR A 710 -18.86 -30.32 -1.02
C THR A 710 -19.43 -31.70 -1.30
N LEU A 711 -18.62 -32.74 -1.20
CA LEU A 711 -19.09 -34.12 -1.34
C LEU A 711 -19.75 -34.60 -0.05
N THR A 712 -20.77 -35.43 -0.15
CA THR A 712 -21.49 -35.99 1.01
C THR A 712 -20.97 -37.38 1.38
N PRO A 713 -20.32 -37.54 2.56
CA PRO A 713 -19.86 -38.88 3.00
C PRO A 713 -20.98 -39.86 3.36
N SER A 714 -22.20 -39.35 3.57
CA SER A 714 -23.34 -40.20 4.01
C SER A 714 -24.06 -40.93 2.89
N ASP A 715 -23.73 -40.66 1.63
CA ASP A 715 -24.40 -41.24 0.45
C ASP A 715 -23.34 -41.69 -0.58
N GLU A 716 -22.48 -42.58 -0.15
CA GLU A 716 -21.31 -43.02 -0.92
C GLU A 716 -21.39 -44.51 -1.30
N LYS A 717 -20.74 -44.82 -2.41
CA LYS A 717 -20.48 -46.21 -2.81
C LYS A 717 -19.03 -46.29 -3.28
N GLY A 718 -18.31 -47.32 -2.80
CA GLY A 718 -16.92 -47.57 -3.18
C GLY A 718 -15.88 -47.29 -2.07
N GLY A 719 -16.29 -46.87 -0.86
CA GLY A 719 -15.43 -46.68 0.30
C GLY A 719 -14.34 -45.64 0.11
N PRO A 720 -14.67 -44.42 -0.39
CA PRO A 720 -13.71 -43.39 -0.59
C PRO A 720 -13.18 -42.80 0.73
N THR A 721 -12.01 -42.21 0.67
CA THR A 721 -11.48 -41.36 1.77
C THR A 721 -11.67 -39.93 1.45
N PHE A 722 -12.39 -39.17 2.31
CA PHE A 722 -12.60 -37.74 2.21
C PHE A 722 -11.55 -37.00 3.03
N THR A 723 -11.06 -35.89 2.46
CA THR A 723 -10.13 -34.98 3.13
C THR A 723 -10.46 -33.53 2.71
N GLU A 724 -9.80 -32.56 3.31
CA GLU A 724 -9.96 -31.12 3.01
C GLU A 724 -11.44 -30.70 3.09
N GLY A 725 -12.14 -31.09 4.16
CA GLY A 725 -13.53 -30.76 4.40
C GLY A 725 -14.48 -31.31 3.32
N ASN A 726 -14.24 -32.51 2.85
CA ASN A 726 -14.98 -33.17 1.78
C ASN A 726 -14.86 -32.52 0.40
N LEU A 727 -13.84 -31.70 0.18
CA LEU A 727 -13.50 -31.16 -1.12
C LEU A 727 -12.54 -32.04 -1.90
N LYS A 728 -11.79 -32.90 -1.21
CA LYS A 728 -10.88 -33.87 -1.82
C LYS A 728 -11.31 -35.29 -1.49
N ILE A 729 -11.29 -36.15 -2.52
CA ILE A 729 -11.64 -37.53 -2.41
C ILE A 729 -10.54 -38.41 -3.01
N SER A 730 -10.17 -39.48 -2.31
CA SER A 730 -9.32 -40.52 -2.85
C SER A 730 -10.15 -41.79 -3.02
N VAL A 731 -10.18 -42.35 -4.22
CA VAL A 731 -10.96 -43.53 -4.59
C VAL A 731 -10.04 -44.59 -5.19
N GLY A 732 -10.33 -45.87 -4.92
CA GLY A 732 -9.58 -46.98 -5.49
C GLY A 732 -10.11 -47.41 -6.86
N ASP A 733 -11.42 -47.59 -6.99
CA ASP A 733 -12.15 -47.95 -8.20
C ASP A 733 -13.50 -47.24 -8.19
N ASP A 734 -14.40 -47.53 -9.09
CA ASP A 734 -15.68 -46.86 -9.30
C ASP A 734 -16.32 -46.19 -8.09
N PHE A 735 -16.40 -44.87 -8.14
CA PHE A 735 -17.00 -44.00 -7.12
C PHE A 735 -18.36 -43.44 -7.60
N GLU A 736 -19.35 -43.56 -6.73
CA GLU A 736 -20.60 -42.81 -6.83
C GLU A 736 -20.77 -41.96 -5.54
N GLY A 737 -20.90 -40.67 -5.67
CA GLY A 737 -21.13 -39.76 -4.55
C GLY A 737 -21.90 -38.51 -5.02
N ARG A 738 -22.51 -37.84 -4.04
CA ARG A 738 -23.33 -36.65 -4.31
C ARG A 738 -22.73 -35.42 -3.66
N GLY A 739 -23.02 -34.27 -4.29
CA GLY A 739 -22.73 -32.97 -3.69
C GLY A 739 -23.74 -32.59 -2.60
N THR A 740 -23.33 -31.71 -1.71
CA THR A 740 -24.19 -31.17 -0.63
C THR A 740 -25.21 -30.15 -1.14
N ILE A 741 -25.03 -29.60 -2.34
CA ILE A 741 -25.97 -28.68 -2.98
C ILE A 741 -26.70 -29.40 -4.11
N TYR A 742 -28.03 -29.36 -4.05
CA TYR A 742 -28.92 -29.87 -5.11
C TYR A 742 -29.40 -28.69 -5.93
N VAL A 743 -29.36 -28.85 -7.28
CA VAL A 743 -29.80 -27.83 -8.25
C VAL A 743 -30.84 -28.47 -9.18
N ASP A 744 -32.01 -27.85 -9.31
CA ASP A 744 -33.15 -28.34 -10.11
C ASP A 744 -33.46 -27.47 -11.32
N SER A 745 -32.90 -26.26 -11.40
CA SER A 745 -33.11 -25.32 -12.50
C SER A 745 -32.00 -24.32 -12.65
N GLY A 746 -31.83 -23.67 -13.79
CA GLY A 746 -30.84 -22.64 -14.07
C GLY A 746 -29.55 -23.14 -14.74
N LYS A 747 -28.55 -22.27 -14.84
CA LYS A 747 -27.22 -22.59 -15.37
C LYS A 747 -26.24 -22.62 -14.18
N TRP A 748 -25.60 -23.73 -13.99
CA TRP A 748 -24.66 -23.96 -12.89
C TRP A 748 -23.30 -24.37 -13.45
N TYR A 749 -22.25 -24.06 -12.69
CA TYR A 749 -20.88 -24.41 -13.01
C TYR A 749 -20.29 -25.21 -11.86
N CYS A 750 -19.57 -26.27 -12.19
CA CYS A 750 -18.85 -27.11 -11.24
C CYS A 750 -17.46 -27.41 -11.82
N GLU A 751 -16.44 -27.25 -11.00
CA GLU A 751 -15.07 -27.61 -11.35
C GLU A 751 -14.63 -28.84 -10.55
N MET A 752 -14.03 -29.81 -11.22
CA MET A 752 -13.37 -30.93 -10.60
C MET A 752 -11.94 -31.03 -11.10
N TYR A 753 -11.01 -31.11 -10.20
CA TYR A 753 -9.58 -31.34 -10.49
C TYR A 753 -9.24 -32.80 -10.19
N VAL A 754 -8.65 -33.50 -11.15
CA VAL A 754 -8.18 -34.89 -10.97
C VAL A 754 -6.69 -34.85 -10.77
N GLU A 755 -6.21 -35.31 -9.61
CA GLU A 755 -4.80 -35.55 -9.33
C GLU A 755 -4.47 -37.00 -9.72
N GLU A 756 -3.44 -37.22 -10.59
CA GLU A 756 -2.91 -38.54 -10.93
C GLU A 756 -2.03 -39.13 -9.84
#